data_fcd442974a2a789f064781495b97eaa7
#
_entry.id   fcd442974a2a789f064781495b97eaa7
#
_cell.length_a   1.000
_cell.length_b   1.000
_cell.length_c   1.000
_cell.angle_alpha   90.00
_cell.angle_beta   90.00
_cell.angle_gamma   90.00
#
_symmetry.space_group_name_H-M   'P 1'
#
loop_
_entity.id
_entity.type
_entity.pdbx_description
1 polymer ?
#
loop_
_entity_poly.entity_id
_entity_poly.type
_entity_poly.pdbx_seq_one_letter_code
_entity_poly.pdbx_strand_id
1 'polypeptide(L)'
;MPSIKNQTTLRLILSLLVVSFLFGCAIRIDPADKPIPTKIPDIPGDVTNPTLIPQEFSVELRIPASADTQLAVDVLDEVSGMLYNIERFPLLRQPDGKFLGTLMLPENATLRYRYVMTAPLEIAEQKADGTPVGYRIAFVQKNAVIKDIVSGWPNAPYTGETADLNGIVHDSKSNQPLPDVLINIAGYQTFTDMTGRFMLNDLPIGVHLLSAVSIDGSHVTFQQQANLVADLSTPAVIQMTPLPQIKVTLNLTPPTDAIGAPVRLTCNYAQCGLIFNEYARGSFASRMPIMSHNEDGSYSLRLNLYAGTVFRYKYTLGNGYINAERDEDGRLLLRTITLPDHDVTITDKVATWRIDDQKPTTIIAQAPESTPPEDSVSIQFYTNHAHQPIPMWPMDDHQWVFLFFGSSSLGTVTYRFAGNDQVDLSVDPVSSANPYRVEYISNAPQTHQIESWTSWEAEEANSINTSGTQTSLLVGVELMPGYQPSFLSRYRQLPEELKKFGINWLILTPTWTVVEKKGLPYLEFDANASVLLSELAEIVALAKSSGFTVALYPQINFPASSPLSWWENSEKSQLWWQQWYAEYERFVMSYSQFANVNGIDQLILGGSGVEASLPGALKTSGTNFGTPKTAEQLWSDLLEKVNAYYTGQLLFGIPADDGNLTTYSFFDKVDGFYLTVSDKDLAPYAYDQYSVGTYLDGTVYAFYETVGKPFFFGMNAASLTSNRVDYETASGLLISPFNPQYGAGDVDLESQNYFYQVYTAVLAQRGWVSGISSRGFFPVLQMTDFSSSVYGKPAMNSFISLATQNN
;
A
#
# COMPACT_ATOMS: atom_id res chain seq x y z
N MET A 1 -2.97 2.89 62.24
CA MET A 1 -4.23 3.17 61.55
C MET A 1 -4.39 4.67 61.37
N PRO A 2 -4.22 5.16 60.17
CA PRO A 2 -5.00 6.33 59.72
C PRO A 2 -5.70 6.05 58.38
N SER A 3 -6.82 6.36 58.35
CA SER A 3 -8.07 6.50 57.61
C SER A 3 -8.00 6.55 56.10
N ILE A 4 -8.85 5.70 55.54
CA ILE A 4 -9.29 5.52 54.16
C ILE A 4 -10.10 6.75 53.64
N LYS A 5 -9.53 7.92 53.59
CA LYS A 5 -10.24 9.09 52.99
C LYS A 5 -9.52 9.75 51.80
N ASN A 6 -8.30 9.33 51.47
CA ASN A 6 -7.56 9.99 50.41
C ASN A 6 -7.58 9.27 49.02
N GLN A 7 -8.17 8.07 48.93
CA GLN A 7 -8.24 7.37 47.62
C GLN A 7 -9.40 7.80 46.74
N THR A 8 -10.47 8.29 47.31
CA THR A 8 -11.67 8.73 46.55
C THR A 8 -11.43 10.09 45.89
N THR A 9 -10.71 10.99 46.59
CA THR A 9 -10.38 12.33 46.04
C THR A 9 -9.32 12.22 44.90
N LEU A 10 -8.38 11.30 45.02
CA LEU A 10 -7.37 11.10 43.99
C LEU A 10 -7.99 10.45 42.71
N ARG A 11 -8.97 9.58 42.86
CA ARG A 11 -9.71 9.01 41.72
C ARG A 11 -10.62 10.02 41.04
N LEU A 12 -11.21 10.96 41.79
CA LEU A 12 -12.02 12.05 41.21
C LEU A 12 -11.13 13.07 40.46
N ILE A 13 -9.94 13.37 40.95
CA ILE A 13 -9.01 14.28 40.29
C ILE A 13 -8.39 13.62 39.05
N LEU A 14 -8.09 12.31 39.09
CA LEU A 14 -7.65 11.58 37.91
C LEU A 14 -8.76 11.44 36.84
N SER A 15 -10.03 11.27 37.27
CA SER A 15 -11.15 11.22 36.34
C SER A 15 -11.45 12.58 35.69
N LEU A 16 -11.27 13.69 36.45
CA LEU A 16 -11.40 15.03 35.88
C LEU A 16 -10.23 15.42 34.96
N LEU A 17 -9.01 14.94 35.23
CA LEU A 17 -7.86 15.15 34.34
C LEU A 17 -7.98 14.36 33.06
N VAL A 18 -8.54 13.15 33.05
CA VAL A 18 -8.79 12.36 31.85
C VAL A 18 -9.90 12.95 30.98
N VAL A 19 -10.93 13.56 31.61
CA VAL A 19 -12.01 14.27 30.89
C VAL A 19 -11.53 15.61 30.30
N SER A 20 -10.55 16.29 30.96
CA SER A 20 -9.99 17.55 30.40
C SER A 20 -8.99 17.35 29.27
N PHE A 21 -8.45 16.14 29.05
CA PHE A 21 -7.61 15.85 27.89
C PHE A 21 -8.41 15.38 26.66
N LEU A 22 -9.71 15.19 26.76
CA LEU A 22 -10.60 14.87 25.63
C LEU A 22 -11.21 16.11 24.96
N PHE A 23 -10.96 17.30 25.48
CA PHE A 23 -11.27 18.59 24.82
C PHE A 23 -10.01 19.18 24.18
N GLY A 24 -9.26 18.36 23.42
CA GLY A 24 -8.33 18.90 22.44
C GLY A 24 -9.16 19.62 21.38
N CYS A 25 -8.82 20.86 21.09
CA CYS A 25 -9.46 21.73 20.12
C CYS A 25 -9.76 20.97 18.81
N ALA A 26 -10.96 20.40 18.72
CA ALA A 26 -11.54 20.17 17.41
C ALA A 26 -11.62 21.56 16.77
N ILE A 27 -10.98 21.75 15.64
CA ILE A 27 -11.23 22.89 14.76
C ILE A 27 -12.74 22.84 14.53
N ARG A 28 -13.46 23.74 15.20
CA ARG A 28 -14.86 23.95 14.96
C ARG A 28 -14.93 24.50 13.53
N ILE A 29 -15.15 23.62 12.57
CA ILE A 29 -15.76 24.03 11.32
C ILE A 29 -17.17 24.44 11.73
N ASP A 30 -17.44 25.73 11.67
CA ASP A 30 -18.75 26.29 12.04
C ASP A 30 -19.81 25.63 11.15
N PRO A 31 -20.83 24.93 11.67
CA PRO A 31 -21.79 24.22 10.84
C PRO A 31 -22.90 25.14 10.31
N ALA A 32 -22.65 26.41 10.26
CA ALA A 32 -23.64 27.37 9.83
C ALA A 32 -23.16 28.20 8.67
N ASP A 33 -23.15 27.59 7.48
CA ASP A 33 -23.59 28.34 6.32
C ASP A 33 -24.08 27.33 5.27
N LYS A 34 -25.20 27.66 4.64
CA LYS A 34 -25.86 26.90 3.58
C LYS A 34 -24.84 26.35 2.61
N PRO A 35 -25.03 25.13 2.03
CA PRO A 35 -24.18 24.64 0.97
C PRO A 35 -24.10 25.75 -0.08
N ILE A 36 -22.91 26.36 -0.17
CA ILE A 36 -22.65 27.38 -1.18
C ILE A 36 -22.58 26.61 -2.46
N PRO A 37 -23.45 26.89 -3.46
CA PRO A 37 -23.32 26.23 -4.74
C PRO A 37 -21.87 26.47 -5.21
N THR A 38 -21.14 25.40 -5.45
CA THR A 38 -19.80 25.46 -6.02
C THR A 38 -19.93 26.31 -7.27
N LYS A 39 -19.38 27.54 -7.28
CA LYS A 39 -19.41 28.39 -8.47
C LYS A 39 -18.51 27.69 -9.49
N ILE A 40 -19.15 26.98 -10.40
CA ILE A 40 -18.46 26.26 -11.46
C ILE A 40 -17.82 27.33 -12.33
N PRO A 41 -16.48 27.35 -12.50
CA PRO A 41 -15.84 28.31 -13.37
C PRO A 41 -16.41 28.20 -14.80
N ASP A 42 -16.56 29.32 -15.52
CA ASP A 42 -16.85 29.28 -16.95
C ASP A 42 -15.72 28.50 -17.65
N ILE A 43 -16.03 27.33 -18.18
CA ILE A 43 -15.07 26.45 -18.87
C ILE A 43 -15.14 26.77 -20.35
N PRO A 44 -14.08 27.31 -20.96
CA PRO A 44 -14.04 27.53 -22.41
C PRO A 44 -13.80 26.22 -23.13
N GLY A 45 -14.58 25.91 -24.17
CA GLY A 45 -14.35 24.82 -25.10
C GLY A 45 -15.46 23.75 -25.13
N ASP A 46 -15.16 22.59 -25.73
CA ASP A 46 -16.11 21.50 -25.99
C ASP A 46 -16.43 20.64 -24.73
N VAL A 47 -15.95 21.03 -23.56
CA VAL A 47 -16.27 20.40 -22.28
C VAL A 47 -17.52 21.00 -21.66
N THR A 48 -18.36 20.17 -21.12
CA THR A 48 -19.61 20.60 -20.49
C THR A 48 -19.57 20.38 -18.98
N ASN A 49 -20.21 21.30 -18.25
CA ASN A 49 -20.53 21.06 -16.86
C ASN A 49 -21.43 19.84 -16.75
N PRO A 50 -21.22 18.96 -15.77
CA PRO A 50 -22.06 17.79 -15.61
C PRO A 50 -23.51 18.21 -15.30
N THR A 51 -24.46 17.52 -15.92
CA THR A 51 -25.87 17.69 -15.59
C THR A 51 -26.13 17.19 -14.17
N LEU A 52 -26.66 18.06 -13.31
CA LEU A 52 -27.08 17.64 -11.98
C LEU A 52 -28.45 16.97 -12.06
N ILE A 53 -28.57 15.79 -11.48
CA ILE A 53 -29.84 15.03 -11.39
C ILE A 53 -30.19 14.74 -9.94
N PRO A 54 -31.49 14.63 -9.60
CA PRO A 54 -31.91 14.18 -8.29
C PRO A 54 -31.58 12.70 -8.11
N GLN A 55 -30.79 12.39 -7.10
CA GLN A 55 -30.47 11.03 -6.68
C GLN A 55 -31.13 10.75 -5.33
N GLU A 56 -31.99 9.75 -5.30
CA GLU A 56 -32.66 9.34 -4.08
C GLU A 56 -31.84 8.36 -3.27
N PHE A 57 -31.83 8.54 -1.94
CA PHE A 57 -31.27 7.61 -0.96
C PHE A 57 -32.38 7.06 -0.09
N SER A 58 -32.37 5.75 0.13
CA SER A 58 -33.26 5.03 1.04
C SER A 58 -32.44 4.15 1.98
N VAL A 59 -32.40 4.49 3.26
CA VAL A 59 -31.52 3.87 4.24
C VAL A 59 -32.31 3.17 5.32
N GLU A 60 -32.00 1.91 5.55
CA GLU A 60 -32.53 1.09 6.64
C GLU A 60 -31.44 0.89 7.71
N LEU A 61 -31.82 1.02 8.97
CA LEU A 61 -30.92 0.72 10.08
C LEU A 61 -31.23 -0.67 10.64
N ARG A 62 -30.24 -1.55 10.71
CA ARG A 62 -30.39 -2.88 11.34
C ARG A 62 -30.60 -2.79 12.84
N ILE A 63 -30.02 -1.77 13.48
CA ILE A 63 -30.17 -1.50 14.88
C ILE A 63 -31.31 -0.50 15.05
N PRO A 64 -32.33 -0.79 15.87
CA PRO A 64 -33.45 0.10 16.04
C PRO A 64 -33.01 1.50 16.48
N ALA A 65 -33.40 2.48 15.70
CA ALA A 65 -33.13 3.88 15.99
C ALA A 65 -34.06 4.39 17.12
N SER A 66 -33.53 5.12 18.09
CA SER A 66 -34.32 5.88 19.06
C SER A 66 -35.16 6.97 18.36
N ALA A 67 -36.16 7.55 19.05
CA ALA A 67 -37.03 8.57 18.45
C ALA A 67 -36.27 9.83 18.01
N ASP A 68 -35.17 10.13 18.69
CA ASP A 68 -34.27 11.28 18.50
C ASP A 68 -33.11 11.01 17.53
N THR A 69 -32.99 9.82 16.97
CA THR A 69 -31.95 9.50 15.99
C THR A 69 -32.10 10.35 14.72
N GLN A 70 -31.06 11.07 14.37
CA GLN A 70 -30.89 11.79 13.11
C GLN A 70 -29.78 11.17 12.31
N LEU A 71 -29.99 11.03 11.00
CA LEU A 71 -29.05 10.43 10.06
C LEU A 71 -28.73 11.39 8.93
N ALA A 72 -27.49 11.38 8.50
CA ALA A 72 -27.03 12.13 7.33
C ALA A 72 -26.20 11.23 6.40
N VAL A 73 -26.15 11.64 5.13
CA VAL A 73 -25.16 11.16 4.15
C VAL A 73 -24.04 12.17 4.09
N ASP A 74 -22.81 11.72 4.34
CA ASP A 74 -21.61 12.46 4.03
C ASP A 74 -21.18 12.07 2.61
N VAL A 75 -21.20 13.02 1.67
CA VAL A 75 -20.59 12.91 0.36
C VAL A 75 -19.13 13.30 0.49
N LEU A 76 -18.25 12.42 0.07
CA LEU A 76 -16.82 12.53 0.30
C LEU A 76 -16.12 13.08 -0.96
N ASP A 77 -15.14 13.95 -0.75
CA ASP A 77 -14.28 14.46 -1.82
C ASP A 77 -12.97 13.69 -1.84
N GLU A 78 -12.88 12.71 -2.74
CA GLU A 78 -11.71 11.87 -2.91
C GLU A 78 -10.49 12.62 -3.44
N VAL A 79 -10.70 13.75 -4.14
CA VAL A 79 -9.62 14.56 -4.73
C VAL A 79 -8.93 15.43 -3.70
N SER A 80 -9.69 16.04 -2.80
CA SER A 80 -9.15 16.82 -1.67
C SER A 80 -8.60 15.94 -0.56
N GLY A 81 -9.06 14.70 -0.49
CA GLY A 81 -8.92 13.80 0.64
C GLY A 81 -10.24 13.69 1.40
N MET A 82 -10.73 12.47 1.56
CA MET A 82 -12.11 12.17 1.92
C MET A 82 -12.63 12.81 3.21
N LEU A 83 -11.73 13.26 4.09
CA LEU A 83 -12.13 13.87 5.37
C LEU A 83 -12.05 15.40 5.37
N TYR A 84 -11.57 16.02 4.28
CA TYR A 84 -11.26 17.46 4.29
C TYR A 84 -12.31 18.35 3.65
N ASN A 85 -13.16 17.83 2.76
CA ASN A 85 -14.17 18.59 2.04
C ASN A 85 -15.47 17.80 1.96
N ILE A 86 -16.05 17.50 3.13
CA ILE A 86 -17.27 16.69 3.24
C ILE A 86 -18.49 17.55 3.02
N GLU A 87 -19.38 17.12 2.13
CA GLU A 87 -20.72 17.69 1.99
C GLU A 87 -21.73 16.80 2.74
N ARG A 88 -22.37 17.34 3.77
CA ARG A 88 -23.32 16.60 4.60
C ARG A 88 -24.76 16.92 4.27
N PHE A 89 -25.55 15.89 4.03
CA PHE A 89 -26.98 15.98 3.68
C PHE A 89 -27.82 15.23 4.71
N PRO A 90 -28.77 15.90 5.42
CA PRO A 90 -29.62 15.22 6.36
C PRO A 90 -30.65 14.32 5.64
N LEU A 91 -30.93 13.15 6.22
CA LEU A 91 -31.99 12.25 5.79
C LEU A 91 -33.21 12.35 6.70
N LEU A 92 -34.39 12.27 6.12
CA LEU A 92 -35.65 12.39 6.82
C LEU A 92 -36.19 11.01 7.20
N ARG A 93 -36.47 10.82 8.50
CA ARG A 93 -37.06 9.59 9.00
C ARG A 93 -38.49 9.44 8.52
N GLN A 94 -38.83 8.26 8.01
CA GLN A 94 -40.16 7.91 7.53
C GLN A 94 -40.96 7.13 8.60
N PRO A 95 -42.29 7.05 8.47
CA PRO A 95 -43.14 6.29 9.40
C PRO A 95 -42.81 4.79 9.46
N ASP A 96 -42.25 4.21 8.39
CA ASP A 96 -41.80 2.82 8.33
C ASP A 96 -40.41 2.60 8.98
N GLY A 97 -39.79 3.66 9.53
CA GLY A 97 -38.48 3.62 10.19
C GLY A 97 -37.29 3.81 9.25
N LYS A 98 -37.47 3.87 7.96
CA LYS A 98 -36.40 4.19 6.99
C LYS A 98 -36.05 5.67 6.99
N PHE A 99 -34.89 5.99 6.45
CA PHE A 99 -34.45 7.37 6.25
C PHE A 99 -34.34 7.64 4.74
N LEU A 100 -34.97 8.73 4.29
CA LEU A 100 -34.98 9.12 2.88
C LEU A 100 -34.37 10.51 2.69
N GLY A 101 -33.71 10.71 1.57
CA GLY A 101 -33.19 12.01 1.11
C GLY A 101 -32.96 12.05 -0.38
N THR A 102 -32.98 13.25 -0.94
CA THR A 102 -32.70 13.48 -2.37
C THR A 102 -31.57 14.50 -2.48
N LEU A 103 -30.50 14.12 -3.18
CA LEU A 103 -29.34 14.94 -3.41
C LEU A 103 -29.25 15.29 -4.91
N MET A 104 -28.86 16.52 -5.23
CA MET A 104 -28.57 16.93 -6.60
C MET A 104 -27.10 16.61 -6.90
N LEU A 105 -26.85 15.56 -7.71
CA LEU A 105 -25.51 15.02 -7.97
C LEU A 105 -25.22 14.97 -9.49
N PRO A 106 -23.93 15.04 -9.90
CA PRO A 106 -23.54 14.93 -11.31
C PRO A 106 -23.95 13.56 -11.90
N GLU A 107 -24.68 13.59 -12.99
CA GLU A 107 -25.06 12.38 -13.74
C GLU A 107 -23.81 11.63 -14.22
N ASN A 108 -23.78 10.31 -14.11
CA ASN A 108 -22.65 9.42 -14.41
C ASN A 108 -21.42 9.60 -13.50
N ALA A 109 -21.53 10.28 -12.36
CA ALA A 109 -20.46 10.32 -11.39
C ALA A 109 -20.40 9.04 -10.55
N THR A 110 -19.19 8.59 -10.25
CA THR A 110 -18.94 7.58 -9.22
C THR A 110 -18.84 8.28 -7.87
N LEU A 111 -19.90 8.15 -7.08
CA LEU A 111 -20.03 8.81 -5.79
C LEU A 111 -19.35 7.99 -4.70
N ARG A 112 -18.61 8.64 -3.81
CA ARG A 112 -18.13 8.07 -2.55
C ARG A 112 -18.84 8.74 -1.39
N TYR A 113 -19.40 7.94 -0.49
CA TYR A 113 -20.22 8.43 0.60
C TYR A 113 -20.19 7.49 1.80
N ARG A 114 -20.67 7.96 2.94
CA ARG A 114 -20.90 7.15 4.14
C ARG A 114 -22.08 7.69 4.92
N TYR A 115 -22.58 6.91 5.86
CA TYR A 115 -23.65 7.32 6.75
C TYR A 115 -23.09 7.75 8.09
N VAL A 116 -23.66 8.84 8.62
CA VAL A 116 -23.29 9.40 9.91
C VAL A 116 -24.55 9.64 10.73
N MET A 117 -24.61 9.07 11.93
CA MET A 117 -25.61 9.46 12.92
C MET A 117 -25.16 10.82 13.47
N THR A 118 -26.05 11.83 13.39
CA THR A 118 -25.75 13.20 13.84
C THR A 118 -26.36 13.53 15.20
N ALA A 119 -27.33 12.72 15.64
CA ALA A 119 -27.94 12.78 16.97
C ALA A 119 -28.41 11.37 17.39
N PRO A 120 -28.34 11.02 18.69
CA PRO A 120 -27.93 11.84 19.83
C PRO A 120 -26.42 12.02 19.98
N LEU A 121 -25.62 11.28 19.20
CA LEU A 121 -24.15 11.35 19.19
C LEU A 121 -23.68 11.33 17.75
N GLU A 122 -22.70 12.16 17.42
CA GLU A 122 -22.10 12.15 16.10
C GLU A 122 -21.11 10.98 15.96
N ILE A 123 -21.49 9.98 15.17
CA ILE A 123 -20.68 8.78 14.91
C ILE A 123 -20.89 8.28 13.48
N ALA A 124 -19.83 7.82 12.85
CA ALA A 124 -19.88 7.17 11.55
C ALA A 124 -20.26 5.69 11.67
N GLU A 125 -20.81 5.16 10.61
CA GLU A 125 -21.19 3.74 10.52
C GLU A 125 -20.02 2.78 10.62
N GLN A 126 -20.31 1.55 11.09
CA GLN A 126 -19.36 0.44 11.12
C GLN A 126 -19.82 -0.75 10.27
N LYS A 127 -18.85 -1.52 9.80
CA LYS A 127 -19.03 -2.83 9.18
C LYS A 127 -19.51 -3.87 10.23
N ALA A 128 -19.93 -5.04 9.78
CA ALA A 128 -20.37 -6.11 10.69
C ALA A 128 -19.23 -6.63 11.59
N ASP A 129 -18.01 -6.54 11.16
CA ASP A 129 -16.80 -6.90 11.93
C ASP A 129 -16.39 -5.84 12.97
N GLY A 130 -17.12 -4.72 13.06
CA GLY A 130 -16.87 -3.61 13.99
C GLY A 130 -15.81 -2.62 13.48
N THR A 131 -15.23 -2.83 12.31
CA THR A 131 -14.31 -1.86 11.71
C THR A 131 -15.08 -0.68 11.08
N PRO A 132 -14.50 0.54 11.04
CA PRO A 132 -15.15 1.68 10.43
C PRO A 132 -15.41 1.48 8.94
N VAL A 133 -16.56 1.94 8.44
CA VAL A 133 -16.78 2.08 7.00
C VAL A 133 -16.02 3.33 6.53
N GLY A 134 -15.01 3.14 5.70
CA GLY A 134 -14.29 4.24 5.07
C GLY A 134 -15.20 4.99 4.11
N TYR A 135 -15.76 4.27 3.15
CA TYR A 135 -16.76 4.79 2.21
C TYR A 135 -17.54 3.67 1.52
N ARG A 136 -18.71 4.03 1.01
CA ARG A 136 -19.52 3.26 0.05
C ARG A 136 -19.37 3.87 -1.33
N ILE A 137 -19.70 3.11 -2.37
CA ILE A 137 -19.67 3.58 -3.76
C ILE A 137 -21.04 3.40 -4.39
N ALA A 138 -21.50 4.46 -5.06
CA ALA A 138 -22.67 4.40 -5.94
C ALA A 138 -22.39 5.11 -7.26
N PHE A 139 -23.08 4.70 -8.32
CA PHE A 139 -23.06 5.34 -9.63
C PHE A 139 -24.33 6.16 -9.79
N VAL A 140 -24.19 7.45 -10.04
CA VAL A 140 -25.30 8.41 -10.13
C VAL A 140 -26.05 8.27 -11.45
N GLN A 141 -27.28 7.79 -11.41
CA GLN A 141 -28.11 7.51 -12.59
C GLN A 141 -29.53 8.03 -12.43
N LYS A 142 -30.13 8.50 -13.54
CA LYS A 142 -31.54 8.90 -13.57
C LYS A 142 -32.44 7.76 -13.11
N ASN A 143 -33.42 8.11 -12.29
CA ASN A 143 -34.48 7.19 -11.82
C ASN A 143 -33.96 6.00 -11.00
N ALA A 144 -32.71 6.01 -10.55
CA ALA A 144 -32.16 5.05 -9.62
C ALA A 144 -32.35 5.51 -8.17
N VAL A 145 -32.58 4.54 -7.27
CA VAL A 145 -32.60 4.79 -5.82
C VAL A 145 -31.43 4.03 -5.20
N ILE A 146 -30.57 4.72 -4.49
CA ILE A 146 -29.51 4.11 -3.69
C ILE A 146 -30.17 3.54 -2.42
N LYS A 147 -30.23 2.22 -2.34
CA LYS A 147 -30.83 1.51 -1.21
C LYS A 147 -29.74 0.84 -0.40
N ASP A 148 -29.60 1.26 0.84
CA ASP A 148 -28.58 0.76 1.74
C ASP A 148 -29.11 0.32 3.08
N ILE A 149 -28.36 -0.58 3.69
CA ILE A 149 -28.55 -1.00 5.07
C ILE A 149 -27.30 -0.60 5.86
N VAL A 150 -27.49 0.15 6.93
CA VAL A 150 -26.44 0.41 7.94
C VAL A 150 -26.48 -0.72 8.97
N SER A 151 -25.37 -1.45 9.08
CA SER A 151 -25.27 -2.65 9.90
C SER A 151 -25.04 -2.35 11.39
N GLY A 152 -24.16 -1.40 11.70
CA GLY A 152 -23.78 -1.11 13.07
C GLY A 152 -23.16 0.26 13.27
N TRP A 153 -22.96 0.58 14.55
CA TRP A 153 -22.32 1.79 15.04
C TRP A 153 -21.30 1.44 16.14
N PRO A 154 -20.31 2.29 16.44
CA PRO A 154 -19.33 2.03 17.51
C PRO A 154 -19.93 1.67 18.86
N ASN A 155 -21.07 2.24 19.20
CA ASN A 155 -21.81 1.98 20.44
C ASN A 155 -22.89 0.88 20.32
N ALA A 156 -23.09 0.33 19.13
CA ALA A 156 -24.10 -0.69 18.83
C ALA A 156 -23.62 -1.53 17.62
N PRO A 157 -22.70 -2.50 17.86
CA PRO A 157 -22.12 -3.32 16.80
C PRO A 157 -23.15 -4.31 16.22
N TYR A 158 -22.90 -4.75 15.01
CA TYR A 158 -23.69 -5.78 14.35
C TYR A 158 -23.54 -7.13 15.07
N THR A 159 -24.65 -7.83 15.29
CA THR A 159 -24.69 -9.17 15.92
C THR A 159 -25.53 -10.15 15.12
N GLY A 160 -25.88 -9.81 13.88
CA GLY A 160 -26.70 -10.64 13.00
C GLY A 160 -25.89 -11.69 12.26
N GLU A 161 -26.58 -12.47 11.44
CA GLU A 161 -26.00 -13.48 10.57
C GLU A 161 -25.23 -12.83 9.42
N THR A 162 -24.21 -13.55 8.89
CA THR A 162 -23.38 -13.10 7.78
C THR A 162 -23.50 -14.04 6.57
N ALA A 163 -23.09 -13.55 5.41
CA ALA A 163 -23.06 -14.26 4.15
C ALA A 163 -21.79 -13.91 3.39
N ASP A 164 -21.44 -14.71 2.40
CA ASP A 164 -20.30 -14.47 1.53
C ASP A 164 -20.75 -14.05 0.13
N LEU A 165 -19.94 -13.24 -0.55
CA LEU A 165 -20.10 -12.85 -1.93
C LEU A 165 -18.84 -13.22 -2.71
N ASN A 166 -18.98 -14.04 -3.74
CA ASN A 166 -17.91 -14.30 -4.68
C ASN A 166 -18.35 -13.96 -6.09
N GLY A 167 -17.41 -13.64 -6.96
CA GLY A 167 -17.78 -13.29 -8.31
C GLY A 167 -16.62 -13.19 -9.28
N ILE A 168 -17.00 -12.83 -10.50
CA ILE A 168 -16.05 -12.59 -11.58
C ILE A 168 -16.48 -11.37 -12.38
N VAL A 169 -15.50 -10.57 -12.78
CA VAL A 169 -15.71 -9.37 -13.60
C VAL A 169 -15.08 -9.56 -14.96
N HIS A 170 -15.86 -9.28 -16.01
CA HIS A 170 -15.42 -9.33 -17.40
C HIS A 170 -15.69 -8.02 -18.13
N ASP A 171 -14.86 -7.73 -19.12
CA ASP A 171 -15.17 -6.76 -20.16
C ASP A 171 -16.36 -7.26 -21.02
N SER A 172 -17.39 -6.45 -21.17
CA SER A 172 -18.62 -6.84 -21.86
C SER A 172 -18.47 -7.04 -23.38
N LYS A 173 -17.41 -6.50 -23.99
CA LYS A 173 -17.15 -6.62 -25.44
C LYS A 173 -16.19 -7.77 -25.75
N SER A 174 -15.08 -7.87 -25.04
CA SER A 174 -14.03 -8.88 -25.28
C SER A 174 -14.27 -10.17 -24.51
N ASN A 175 -15.13 -10.14 -23.47
CA ASN A 175 -15.33 -11.20 -22.49
C ASN A 175 -14.05 -11.61 -21.74
N GLN A 176 -13.02 -10.75 -21.77
CA GLN A 176 -11.78 -10.98 -20.99
C GLN A 176 -12.01 -10.65 -19.53
N PRO A 177 -11.36 -11.35 -18.61
CA PRO A 177 -11.38 -11.00 -17.20
C PRO A 177 -10.78 -9.61 -16.98
N LEU A 178 -11.32 -8.87 -16.01
CA LEU A 178 -10.82 -7.55 -15.64
C LEU A 178 -10.16 -7.60 -14.27
N PRO A 179 -8.82 -7.48 -14.18
CA PRO A 179 -8.09 -7.32 -12.93
C PRO A 179 -8.20 -5.88 -12.40
N ASP A 180 -7.82 -5.68 -11.12
CA ASP A 180 -7.79 -4.38 -10.43
C ASP A 180 -9.13 -3.63 -10.47
N VAL A 181 -10.25 -4.31 -10.60
CA VAL A 181 -11.56 -3.70 -10.42
C VAL A 181 -11.90 -3.62 -8.95
N LEU A 182 -12.18 -2.42 -8.45
CA LEU A 182 -12.60 -2.19 -7.08
C LEU A 182 -14.06 -2.64 -6.89
N ILE A 183 -14.27 -3.61 -6.05
CA ILE A 183 -15.59 -4.10 -5.64
C ILE A 183 -15.98 -3.48 -4.32
N ASN A 184 -17.18 -2.94 -4.22
CA ASN A 184 -17.71 -2.38 -2.98
C ASN A 184 -19.13 -2.90 -2.73
N ILE A 185 -19.39 -3.36 -1.50
CA ILE A 185 -20.72 -3.74 -1.01
C ILE A 185 -20.80 -3.49 0.50
N ALA A 186 -21.84 -2.82 0.97
CA ALA A 186 -22.05 -2.54 2.40
C ALA A 186 -20.83 -1.88 3.11
N GLY A 187 -19.99 -1.16 2.38
CA GLY A 187 -18.74 -0.56 2.88
C GLY A 187 -17.53 -1.50 2.93
N TYR A 188 -17.69 -2.78 2.56
CA TYR A 188 -16.59 -3.71 2.36
C TYR A 188 -16.00 -3.55 0.96
N GLN A 189 -14.70 -3.78 0.83
CA GLN A 189 -13.97 -3.58 -0.40
C GLN A 189 -12.96 -4.70 -0.66
N THR A 190 -12.79 -5.04 -1.92
CA THR A 190 -11.71 -5.88 -2.43
C THR A 190 -11.42 -5.54 -3.89
N PHE A 191 -10.37 -6.12 -4.45
CA PHE A 191 -10.05 -6.00 -5.88
C PHE A 191 -10.17 -7.35 -6.58
N THR A 192 -10.45 -7.29 -7.87
CA THR A 192 -10.39 -8.50 -8.69
C THR A 192 -8.95 -8.91 -8.94
N ASP A 193 -8.70 -10.21 -8.90
CA ASP A 193 -7.42 -10.80 -9.23
C ASP A 193 -7.19 -10.87 -10.77
N MET A 194 -6.04 -11.42 -11.20
CA MET A 194 -5.70 -11.53 -12.63
C MET A 194 -6.73 -12.30 -13.46
N THR A 195 -7.51 -13.14 -12.82
CA THR A 195 -8.59 -13.91 -13.46
C THR A 195 -9.94 -13.20 -13.45
N GLY A 196 -9.97 -11.94 -12.94
CA GLY A 196 -11.19 -11.16 -12.76
C GLY A 196 -12.03 -11.59 -11.55
N ARG A 197 -11.56 -12.53 -10.74
CA ARG A 197 -12.29 -13.05 -9.59
C ARG A 197 -12.10 -12.16 -8.35
N PHE A 198 -13.14 -12.14 -7.52
CA PHE A 198 -13.13 -11.51 -6.22
C PHE A 198 -13.90 -12.31 -5.19
N MET A 199 -13.62 -12.09 -3.92
CA MET A 199 -14.33 -12.68 -2.80
C MET A 199 -14.42 -11.68 -1.65
N LEU A 200 -15.60 -11.59 -1.04
CA LEU A 200 -15.87 -10.85 0.19
C LEU A 200 -16.63 -11.78 1.14
N ASN A 201 -16.14 -11.89 2.35
CA ASN A 201 -16.69 -12.80 3.37
C ASN A 201 -17.30 -12.01 4.54
N ASP A 202 -18.15 -12.68 5.31
CA ASP A 202 -18.76 -12.13 6.55
C ASP A 202 -19.53 -10.83 6.34
N LEU A 203 -20.15 -10.68 5.18
CA LEU A 203 -21.03 -9.55 4.86
C LEU A 203 -22.35 -9.64 5.64
N PRO A 204 -22.92 -8.52 6.11
CA PRO A 204 -24.24 -8.55 6.73
C PRO A 204 -25.30 -9.00 5.73
N ILE A 205 -26.21 -9.88 6.17
CA ILE A 205 -27.30 -10.36 5.32
C ILE A 205 -28.24 -9.22 4.89
N GLY A 206 -28.96 -9.42 3.79
CA GLY A 206 -29.96 -8.49 3.26
C GLY A 206 -29.63 -8.00 1.85
N VAL A 207 -30.38 -7.00 1.41
CA VAL A 207 -30.23 -6.42 0.09
C VAL A 207 -29.29 -5.22 0.14
N HIS A 208 -28.13 -5.34 -0.46
CA HIS A 208 -27.10 -4.31 -0.47
C HIS A 208 -26.74 -3.88 -1.90
N LEU A 209 -26.30 -2.65 -2.06
CA LEU A 209 -25.77 -2.15 -3.32
C LEU A 209 -24.37 -2.72 -3.56
N LEU A 210 -24.24 -3.54 -4.60
CA LEU A 210 -22.95 -4.02 -5.12
C LEU A 210 -22.51 -3.07 -6.23
N SER A 211 -21.30 -2.55 -6.12
CA SER A 211 -20.68 -1.69 -7.13
C SER A 211 -19.33 -2.25 -7.56
N ALA A 212 -19.00 -2.12 -8.85
CA ALA A 212 -17.70 -2.46 -9.41
C ALA A 212 -17.15 -1.25 -10.20
N VAL A 213 -15.93 -0.83 -9.88
CA VAL A 213 -15.32 0.41 -10.38
C VAL A 213 -13.94 0.12 -10.96
N SER A 214 -13.75 0.54 -12.20
CA SER A 214 -12.43 0.61 -12.82
C SER A 214 -11.69 1.85 -12.29
N ILE A 215 -10.59 1.64 -11.59
CA ILE A 215 -9.87 2.72 -10.89
C ILE A 215 -9.23 3.75 -11.82
N ASP A 216 -9.00 3.39 -13.06
CA ASP A 216 -8.49 4.26 -14.12
C ASP A 216 -9.59 4.94 -14.94
N GLY A 217 -10.86 4.60 -14.69
CA GLY A 217 -12.02 5.11 -15.44
C GLY A 217 -12.27 4.43 -16.78
N SER A 218 -11.58 3.34 -17.12
CA SER A 218 -11.66 2.67 -18.43
C SER A 218 -13.01 2.02 -18.74
N HIS A 219 -13.83 1.78 -17.72
CA HIS A 219 -15.13 1.14 -17.86
C HIS A 219 -16.21 1.90 -17.10
N VAL A 220 -17.43 1.80 -17.57
CA VAL A 220 -18.62 2.32 -16.87
C VAL A 220 -18.74 1.62 -15.52
N THR A 221 -18.91 2.39 -14.45
CA THR A 221 -19.15 1.85 -13.11
C THR A 221 -20.40 0.98 -13.13
N PHE A 222 -20.24 -0.29 -12.73
CA PHE A 222 -21.36 -1.22 -12.57
C PHE A 222 -22.01 -1.04 -11.20
N GLN A 223 -23.33 -1.15 -11.13
CA GLN A 223 -24.05 -1.27 -9.87
C GLN A 223 -25.30 -2.12 -9.99
N GLN A 224 -25.56 -2.92 -8.97
CA GLN A 224 -26.74 -3.77 -8.86
C GLN A 224 -27.05 -4.09 -7.39
N GLN A 225 -28.32 -4.30 -7.06
CA GLN A 225 -28.68 -4.82 -5.76
C GLN A 225 -28.33 -6.32 -5.67
N ALA A 226 -27.62 -6.71 -4.62
CA ALA A 226 -27.28 -8.09 -4.29
C ALA A 226 -28.02 -8.51 -3.01
N ASN A 227 -28.70 -9.64 -3.04
CA ASN A 227 -29.40 -10.20 -1.88
C ASN A 227 -28.51 -11.25 -1.21
N LEU A 228 -27.97 -10.91 -0.05
CA LEU A 228 -27.11 -11.77 0.77
C LEU A 228 -27.95 -12.57 1.74
N VAL A 229 -27.84 -13.90 1.69
CA VAL A 229 -28.61 -14.86 2.51
C VAL A 229 -27.67 -15.59 3.46
N ALA A 230 -28.07 -15.73 4.71
CA ALA A 230 -27.27 -16.36 5.76
C ALA A 230 -26.66 -17.69 5.33
N ASP A 231 -25.39 -17.87 5.70
CA ASP A 231 -24.60 -19.10 5.45
C ASP A 231 -24.51 -19.55 3.97
N LEU A 232 -24.88 -18.67 3.04
CA LEU A 232 -24.76 -18.93 1.61
C LEU A 232 -23.67 -18.02 1.00
N SER A 233 -22.96 -18.57 0.01
CA SER A 233 -22.12 -17.77 -0.87
C SER A 233 -22.94 -17.33 -2.08
N THR A 234 -23.08 -16.03 -2.28
CA THR A 234 -23.82 -15.45 -3.40
C THR A 234 -22.88 -15.29 -4.59
N PRO A 235 -23.14 -15.97 -5.72
CA PRO A 235 -22.33 -15.79 -6.92
C PRO A 235 -22.71 -14.50 -7.65
N ALA A 236 -21.73 -13.75 -8.16
CA ALA A 236 -21.93 -12.58 -8.99
C ALA A 236 -21.13 -12.66 -10.28
N VAL A 237 -21.80 -12.42 -11.42
CA VAL A 237 -21.13 -12.27 -12.72
C VAL A 237 -21.37 -10.84 -13.19
N ILE A 238 -20.28 -10.08 -13.26
CA ILE A 238 -20.32 -8.66 -13.58
C ILE A 238 -19.75 -8.46 -14.98
N GLN A 239 -20.49 -7.75 -15.81
CA GLN A 239 -20.09 -7.32 -17.14
C GLN A 239 -19.91 -5.81 -17.14
N MET A 240 -18.69 -5.32 -17.31
CA MET A 240 -18.40 -3.88 -17.36
C MET A 240 -18.22 -3.42 -18.80
N THR A 241 -18.82 -2.29 -19.15
CA THR A 241 -18.77 -1.74 -20.51
C THR A 241 -17.53 -0.87 -20.67
N PRO A 242 -16.61 -1.19 -21.60
CA PRO A 242 -15.43 -0.38 -21.84
C PRO A 242 -15.79 0.96 -22.50
N LEU A 243 -15.06 2.01 -22.11
CA LEU A 243 -15.19 3.36 -22.63
C LEU A 243 -14.05 3.66 -23.61
N PRO A 244 -14.30 4.49 -24.64
CA PRO A 244 -13.26 4.95 -25.55
C PRO A 244 -12.22 5.80 -24.81
N GLN A 245 -10.94 5.52 -25.05
CA GLN A 245 -9.85 6.34 -24.53
C GLN A 245 -9.72 7.61 -25.37
N ILE A 246 -9.49 8.74 -24.70
CA ILE A 246 -9.27 10.06 -25.28
C ILE A 246 -8.02 10.71 -24.68
N LYS A 247 -7.41 11.64 -25.41
CA LYS A 247 -6.31 12.48 -24.91
C LYS A 247 -6.85 13.78 -24.36
N VAL A 248 -6.58 14.03 -23.10
CA VAL A 248 -6.92 15.28 -22.42
C VAL A 248 -5.64 16.10 -22.24
N THR A 249 -5.59 17.28 -22.85
CA THR A 249 -4.51 18.24 -22.65
C THR A 249 -5.00 19.32 -21.72
N LEU A 250 -4.33 19.50 -20.58
CA LEU A 250 -4.59 20.54 -19.61
C LEU A 250 -3.56 21.65 -19.78
N ASN A 251 -4.01 22.88 -20.04
CA ASN A 251 -3.19 24.08 -20.04
C ASN A 251 -3.60 24.95 -18.85
N LEU A 252 -2.64 25.43 -18.08
CA LEU A 252 -2.88 26.15 -16.85
C LEU A 252 -2.15 27.49 -16.85
N THR A 253 -2.85 28.57 -16.51
CA THR A 253 -2.28 29.86 -16.14
C THR A 253 -2.25 29.98 -14.61
N PRO A 254 -1.08 29.97 -13.96
CA PRO A 254 -0.95 30.10 -12.51
C PRO A 254 -1.09 31.56 -12.07
N PRO A 255 -1.35 31.82 -10.76
CA PRO A 255 -1.12 33.14 -10.17
C PRO A 255 0.37 33.50 -10.17
N THR A 256 0.67 34.79 -10.17
CA THR A 256 2.04 35.34 -10.34
C THR A 256 2.97 35.08 -9.15
N ASP A 257 2.45 34.72 -7.99
CA ASP A 257 3.21 34.50 -6.76
C ASP A 257 3.83 33.12 -6.62
N ALA A 258 3.61 32.22 -7.58
CA ALA A 258 4.14 30.87 -7.58
C ALA A 258 4.69 30.43 -8.96
N ILE A 259 5.11 31.40 -9.80
CA ILE A 259 5.69 31.10 -11.12
C ILE A 259 6.98 30.28 -10.95
N GLY A 260 7.08 29.18 -11.69
CA GLY A 260 8.22 28.24 -11.65
C GLY A 260 8.12 27.16 -10.59
N ALA A 261 7.12 27.20 -9.70
CA ALA A 261 6.86 26.12 -8.76
C ALA A 261 6.35 24.86 -9.48
N PRO A 262 6.68 23.65 -9.01
CA PRO A 262 6.17 22.40 -9.60
C PRO A 262 4.68 22.23 -9.30
N VAL A 263 3.84 22.57 -10.27
CA VAL A 263 2.39 22.37 -10.20
C VAL A 263 2.08 20.90 -10.45
N ARG A 264 1.25 20.32 -9.61
CA ARG A 264 0.75 18.94 -9.72
C ARG A 264 -0.74 18.93 -10.02
N LEU A 265 -1.19 17.85 -10.62
CA LEU A 265 -2.61 17.57 -10.81
C LEU A 265 -3.04 16.43 -9.88
N THR A 266 -4.14 16.63 -9.17
CA THR A 266 -4.85 15.54 -8.47
C THR A 266 -6.24 15.36 -9.07
N CYS A 267 -6.73 14.12 -9.17
CA CYS A 267 -8.04 13.83 -9.74
C CYS A 267 -8.65 12.53 -9.15
N ASN A 268 -9.88 12.24 -9.58
CA ASN A 268 -10.63 11.08 -9.12
C ASN A 268 -10.24 9.73 -9.76
N TYR A 269 -9.08 9.65 -10.44
CA TYR A 269 -8.56 8.44 -11.08
C TYR A 269 -7.15 8.09 -10.61
N ALA A 270 -6.75 6.83 -10.78
CA ALA A 270 -5.44 6.32 -10.41
C ALA A 270 -4.29 7.06 -11.11
N GLN A 271 -4.48 7.52 -12.34
CA GLN A 271 -3.49 8.28 -13.11
C GLN A 271 -3.02 9.56 -12.45
N CYS A 272 -3.81 10.11 -11.51
CA CYS A 272 -3.47 11.31 -10.76
C CYS A 272 -3.00 11.02 -9.32
N GLY A 273 -2.58 9.79 -9.04
CA GLY A 273 -2.06 9.41 -7.74
C GLY A 273 -3.11 9.12 -6.67
N LEU A 274 -4.39 9.01 -7.03
CA LEU A 274 -5.44 8.66 -6.10
C LEU A 274 -5.25 7.23 -5.58
N ILE A 275 -5.41 7.05 -4.27
CA ILE A 275 -5.31 5.76 -3.59
C ILE A 275 -6.70 5.19 -3.38
N PHE A 276 -6.87 3.94 -3.79
CA PHE A 276 -8.13 3.21 -3.71
C PHE A 276 -8.08 2.16 -2.59
N ASN A 277 -7.90 2.59 -1.36
CA ASN A 277 -7.98 1.73 -0.20
C ASN A 277 -9.12 2.15 0.73
N GLU A 278 -9.43 1.34 1.72
CA GLU A 278 -10.52 1.62 2.67
C GLU A 278 -10.34 2.91 3.47
N TYR A 279 -9.10 3.32 3.71
CA TYR A 279 -8.78 4.50 4.52
C TYR A 279 -8.75 5.80 3.70
N ALA A 280 -8.82 5.68 2.40
CA ALA A 280 -8.93 6.74 1.39
C ALA A 280 -8.46 8.12 1.83
N ARG A 281 -7.15 8.23 2.01
CA ARG A 281 -6.50 9.47 2.46
C ARG A 281 -6.31 10.50 1.35
N GLY A 282 -6.90 10.25 0.18
CA GLY A 282 -6.73 11.10 -1.02
C GLY A 282 -5.53 10.66 -1.87
N SER A 283 -5.06 11.57 -2.71
CA SER A 283 -3.91 11.34 -3.58
C SER A 283 -2.60 11.65 -2.83
N PHE A 284 -1.56 10.86 -3.08
CA PHE A 284 -0.23 11.16 -2.58
C PHE A 284 0.49 12.13 -3.53
N ALA A 285 1.06 13.19 -2.97
CA ALA A 285 1.75 14.22 -3.75
C ALA A 285 2.88 13.66 -4.62
N SER A 286 3.61 12.66 -4.12
CA SER A 286 4.68 11.96 -4.86
C SER A 286 4.19 11.13 -6.04
N ARG A 287 2.90 10.78 -6.07
CA ARG A 287 2.26 10.02 -7.16
C ARG A 287 1.51 10.89 -8.16
N MET A 288 1.29 12.16 -7.83
CA MET A 288 0.59 13.09 -8.71
C MET A 288 1.46 13.45 -9.91
N PRO A 289 0.91 13.48 -11.13
CA PRO A 289 1.65 13.97 -12.29
C PRO A 289 2.01 15.44 -12.11
N ILE A 290 3.26 15.77 -12.41
CA ILE A 290 3.79 17.13 -12.41
C ILE A 290 3.57 17.74 -13.80
N MET A 291 3.03 18.95 -13.86
CA MET A 291 2.84 19.66 -15.11
C MET A 291 4.18 20.21 -15.65
N SER A 292 4.34 20.20 -16.96
CA SER A 292 5.49 20.81 -17.63
C SER A 292 5.33 22.33 -17.60
N HIS A 293 6.36 23.05 -17.14
CA HIS A 293 6.42 24.51 -17.19
C HIS A 293 6.84 24.97 -18.59
N ASN A 294 6.07 25.87 -19.18
CA ASN A 294 6.31 26.40 -20.51
C ASN A 294 7.08 27.73 -20.44
N GLU A 295 7.72 28.15 -21.57
CA GLU A 295 8.52 29.37 -21.64
C GLU A 295 7.69 30.64 -21.37
N ASP A 296 6.39 30.64 -21.65
CA ASP A 296 5.46 31.77 -21.41
C ASP A 296 4.97 31.85 -19.94
N GLY A 297 5.45 31.00 -19.07
CA GLY A 297 5.04 30.92 -17.67
C GLY A 297 3.78 30.10 -17.40
N SER A 298 3.16 29.54 -18.43
CA SER A 298 2.02 28.62 -18.31
C SER A 298 2.51 27.20 -18.00
N TYR A 299 1.57 26.30 -17.70
CA TYR A 299 1.85 24.88 -17.49
C TYR A 299 1.00 24.03 -18.40
N SER A 300 1.52 22.85 -18.77
CA SER A 300 0.79 21.87 -19.58
C SER A 300 0.96 20.45 -19.08
N LEU A 301 -0.09 19.63 -19.25
CA LEU A 301 -0.08 18.21 -18.91
C LEU A 301 -0.98 17.46 -19.89
N ARG A 302 -0.55 16.26 -20.32
CA ARG A 302 -1.36 15.36 -21.15
C ARG A 302 -1.65 14.08 -20.38
N LEU A 303 -2.94 13.70 -20.40
CA LEU A 303 -3.41 12.46 -19.79
C LEU A 303 -4.23 11.65 -20.80
N ASN A 304 -4.18 10.34 -20.70
CA ASN A 304 -5.12 9.45 -21.35
C ASN A 304 -6.25 9.15 -20.36
N LEU A 305 -7.44 9.61 -20.66
CA LEU A 305 -8.66 9.42 -19.88
C LEU A 305 -9.74 8.79 -20.76
N TYR A 306 -10.96 8.68 -20.25
CA TYR A 306 -12.02 7.95 -20.94
C TYR A 306 -13.27 8.80 -21.14
N ALA A 307 -13.84 8.70 -22.36
CA ALA A 307 -14.98 9.46 -22.82
C ALA A 307 -16.23 9.25 -21.95
N GLY A 308 -17.00 10.32 -21.75
CA GLY A 308 -18.27 10.29 -21.04
C GLY A 308 -18.15 10.18 -19.51
N THR A 309 -16.94 10.11 -18.97
CA THR A 309 -16.72 10.06 -17.52
C THR A 309 -16.79 11.43 -16.90
N VAL A 310 -17.16 11.49 -15.62
CA VAL A 310 -17.10 12.71 -14.82
C VAL A 310 -15.69 12.85 -14.26
N PHE A 311 -14.95 13.80 -14.77
CA PHE A 311 -13.59 14.10 -14.35
C PHE A 311 -13.61 15.21 -13.31
N ARG A 312 -13.22 14.84 -12.08
CA ARG A 312 -13.08 15.73 -10.92
C ARG A 312 -11.60 15.93 -10.65
N TYR A 313 -11.15 17.17 -10.66
CA TYR A 313 -9.72 17.45 -10.55
C TYR A 313 -9.44 18.81 -9.92
N LYS A 314 -8.22 19.00 -9.47
CA LYS A 314 -7.69 20.30 -9.05
C LYS A 314 -6.18 20.37 -9.24
N TYR A 315 -5.67 21.58 -9.27
CA TYR A 315 -4.25 21.87 -9.31
C TYR A 315 -3.73 22.10 -7.89
N THR A 316 -2.47 21.76 -7.65
CA THR A 316 -1.87 21.91 -6.33
C THR A 316 -0.35 22.12 -6.41
N LEU A 317 0.17 22.87 -5.44
CA LEU A 317 1.60 22.98 -5.14
C LEU A 317 2.00 22.04 -3.98
N GLY A 318 1.07 21.27 -3.48
CA GLY A 318 1.25 20.34 -2.35
C GLY A 318 0.50 19.03 -2.57
N ASN A 319 -0.51 18.78 -1.76
CA ASN A 319 -1.43 17.65 -1.90
C ASN A 319 -2.85 18.11 -2.26
N GLY A 320 -3.85 17.26 -2.19
CA GLY A 320 -5.23 17.60 -2.51
C GLY A 320 -5.88 18.66 -1.60
N TYR A 321 -5.24 18.99 -0.47
CA TYR A 321 -5.73 19.95 0.52
C TYR A 321 -4.74 21.08 0.82
N ILE A 322 -3.50 20.71 1.20
CA ILE A 322 -2.43 21.67 1.49
C ILE A 322 -1.93 22.23 0.17
N ASN A 323 -1.96 23.56 0.03
CA ASN A 323 -1.57 24.29 -1.17
C ASN A 323 -2.38 23.92 -2.43
N ALA A 324 -3.58 23.37 -2.27
CA ALA A 324 -4.49 23.13 -3.37
C ALA A 324 -5.11 24.46 -3.85
N GLU A 325 -5.50 24.49 -5.13
CA GLU A 325 -6.13 25.68 -5.72
C GLU A 325 -7.40 26.08 -4.99
N ARG A 326 -7.64 27.40 -5.01
CA ARG A 326 -8.78 28.05 -4.37
C ARG A 326 -9.42 29.07 -5.30
N ASP A 327 -10.69 29.37 -5.04
CA ASP A 327 -11.39 30.47 -5.70
C ASP A 327 -10.89 31.82 -5.17
N GLU A 328 -11.46 32.91 -5.70
CA GLU A 328 -11.11 34.28 -5.30
C GLU A 328 -11.42 34.61 -3.84
N ASP A 329 -12.32 33.84 -3.20
CA ASP A 329 -12.70 33.97 -1.79
C ASP A 329 -11.82 33.09 -0.87
N GLY A 330 -10.82 32.37 -1.41
CA GLY A 330 -9.93 31.46 -0.66
C GLY A 330 -10.53 30.10 -0.31
N ARG A 331 -11.67 29.72 -0.91
CA ARG A 331 -12.30 28.41 -0.70
C ARG A 331 -11.71 27.37 -1.62
N LEU A 332 -11.65 26.11 -1.15
CA LEU A 332 -11.19 24.98 -1.98
C LEU A 332 -12.03 24.88 -3.26
N LEU A 333 -11.36 24.85 -4.39
CA LEU A 333 -11.99 24.66 -5.69
C LEU A 333 -11.83 23.19 -6.13
N LEU A 334 -12.95 22.57 -6.51
CA LEU A 334 -12.96 21.25 -7.15
C LEU A 334 -13.59 21.40 -8.53
N ARG A 335 -12.80 21.24 -9.57
CA ARG A 335 -13.28 21.29 -10.94
C ARG A 335 -13.96 19.98 -11.29
N THR A 336 -15.12 20.09 -11.89
CA THR A 336 -15.93 18.91 -12.26
C THR A 336 -16.46 19.11 -13.66
N ILE A 337 -16.11 18.22 -14.59
CA ILE A 337 -16.52 18.28 -16.00
C ILE A 337 -16.93 16.90 -16.48
N THR A 338 -17.74 16.83 -17.51
CA THR A 338 -17.97 15.60 -18.27
C THR A 338 -17.04 15.58 -19.48
N LEU A 339 -16.24 14.53 -19.61
CA LEU A 339 -15.30 14.38 -20.73
C LEU A 339 -16.07 14.07 -22.03
N PRO A 340 -15.71 14.70 -23.17
CA PRO A 340 -16.34 14.44 -24.47
C PRO A 340 -15.90 13.08 -25.03
N ASP A 341 -16.42 12.73 -26.21
CA ASP A 341 -16.10 11.50 -26.94
C ASP A 341 -14.91 11.61 -27.90
N HIS A 342 -14.14 12.71 -27.81
CA HIS A 342 -12.98 13.02 -28.64
C HIS A 342 -11.88 13.67 -27.82
N ASP A 343 -10.68 13.75 -28.40
CA ASP A 343 -9.53 14.43 -27.80
C ASP A 343 -9.84 15.89 -27.49
N VAL A 344 -9.48 16.38 -26.32
CA VAL A 344 -9.87 17.71 -25.85
C VAL A 344 -8.71 18.45 -25.20
N THR A 345 -8.71 19.78 -25.35
CA THR A 345 -7.82 20.69 -24.65
C THR A 345 -8.63 21.57 -23.70
N ILE A 346 -8.26 21.53 -22.43
CA ILE A 346 -8.86 22.31 -21.35
C ILE A 346 -7.87 23.41 -20.97
N THR A 347 -8.33 24.65 -20.93
CA THR A 347 -7.51 25.79 -20.52
C THR A 347 -8.09 26.39 -19.26
N ASP A 348 -7.31 26.32 -18.20
CA ASP A 348 -7.70 26.72 -16.87
C ASP A 348 -6.84 27.85 -16.33
N LYS A 349 -7.39 28.57 -15.36
CA LYS A 349 -6.69 29.58 -14.58
C LYS A 349 -6.89 29.30 -13.11
N VAL A 350 -5.82 29.26 -12.33
CA VAL A 350 -5.89 29.24 -10.87
C VAL A 350 -6.02 30.67 -10.37
N ALA A 351 -7.04 30.93 -9.58
CA ALA A 351 -7.26 32.25 -9.00
C ALA A 351 -6.24 32.53 -7.90
N THR A 352 -6.10 31.61 -6.96
CA THR A 352 -5.13 31.72 -5.85
C THR A 352 -4.80 30.36 -5.24
N TRP A 353 -3.64 30.30 -4.58
CA TRP A 353 -3.25 29.18 -3.69
C TRP A 353 -3.53 29.51 -2.21
N ARG A 354 -3.90 30.75 -1.92
CA ARG A 354 -3.98 31.31 -0.57
C ARG A 354 -5.34 31.03 0.07
N ILE A 355 -5.30 30.81 1.38
CA ILE A 355 -6.50 30.73 2.21
C ILE A 355 -7.01 32.13 2.55
N ASP A 356 -6.08 33.08 2.71
CA ASP A 356 -6.33 34.48 3.05
C ASP A 356 -5.34 35.40 2.30
N ASP A 357 -5.40 36.70 2.57
CA ASP A 357 -4.54 37.72 1.93
C ASP A 357 -3.07 37.69 2.37
N GLN A 358 -2.68 36.78 3.26
CA GLN A 358 -1.32 36.73 3.79
C GLN A 358 -0.35 36.15 2.75
N LYS A 359 0.89 36.63 2.81
CA LYS A 359 1.98 36.04 2.03
C LYS A 359 2.28 34.60 2.52
N PRO A 360 2.70 33.70 1.63
CA PRO A 360 3.06 32.36 2.05
C PRO A 360 4.27 32.38 3.00
N THR A 361 4.28 31.46 3.95
CA THR A 361 5.48 31.18 4.74
C THR A 361 6.45 30.38 3.91
N THR A 362 7.66 30.91 3.72
CA THR A 362 8.73 30.20 3.00
C THR A 362 9.50 29.32 3.97
N ILE A 363 9.50 28.02 3.75
CA ILE A 363 10.24 27.03 4.56
C ILE A 363 11.37 26.49 3.68
N ILE A 364 12.61 26.62 4.13
CA ILE A 364 13.80 26.16 3.42
C ILE A 364 14.44 25.05 4.24
N ALA A 365 14.67 23.91 3.60
CA ALA A 365 15.47 22.82 4.14
C ALA A 365 16.88 22.87 3.50
N GLN A 366 17.89 23.00 4.32
CA GLN A 366 19.29 22.87 3.94
C GLN A 366 19.75 21.47 4.34
N ALA A 367 19.90 20.57 3.39
CA ALA A 367 20.36 19.21 3.64
C ALA A 367 21.88 19.11 3.73
N PRO A 368 22.42 18.04 4.32
CA PRO A 368 23.87 17.76 4.34
C PRO A 368 24.46 17.67 2.93
N GLU A 369 25.74 18.00 2.77
CA GLU A 369 26.47 17.86 1.52
C GLU A 369 26.52 16.41 1.00
N SER A 370 26.38 15.44 1.89
CA SER A 370 26.30 14.01 1.56
C SER A 370 24.97 13.59 0.93
N THR A 371 23.95 14.48 0.91
CA THR A 371 22.63 14.15 0.31
C THR A 371 22.78 14.08 -1.21
N PRO A 372 22.48 12.94 -1.85
CA PRO A 372 22.56 12.83 -3.30
C PRO A 372 21.65 13.87 -4.00
N PRO A 373 22.12 14.48 -5.10
CA PRO A 373 21.33 15.50 -5.81
C PRO A 373 20.00 14.99 -6.38
N GLU A 374 19.91 13.68 -6.64
CA GLU A 374 18.71 13.02 -7.12
C GLU A 374 17.72 12.69 -6.01
N ASP A 375 18.08 12.84 -4.76
CA ASP A 375 17.21 12.57 -3.63
C ASP A 375 16.07 13.59 -3.56
N SER A 376 14.88 13.14 -3.23
CA SER A 376 13.75 14.00 -2.95
C SER A 376 13.72 14.36 -1.46
N VAL A 377 13.62 15.64 -1.15
CA VAL A 377 13.34 16.09 0.21
C VAL A 377 11.87 16.48 0.29
N SER A 378 11.19 15.98 1.31
CA SER A 378 9.77 16.20 1.54
C SER A 378 9.53 16.89 2.88
N ILE A 379 8.43 17.64 2.97
CA ILE A 379 7.88 18.16 4.22
C ILE A 379 6.65 17.35 4.62
N GLN A 380 6.60 16.89 5.86
CA GLN A 380 5.47 16.14 6.40
C GLN A 380 4.80 16.94 7.52
N PHE A 381 3.59 17.40 7.27
CA PHE A 381 2.79 18.13 8.24
C PHE A 381 2.13 17.20 9.24
N TYR A 382 1.92 17.72 10.44
CA TYR A 382 1.20 17.05 11.50
C TYR A 382 0.14 18.02 12.07
N THR A 383 -1.11 17.57 12.03
CA THR A 383 -2.23 18.27 12.70
C THR A 383 -2.73 17.42 13.86
N ASN A 384 -3.72 16.55 13.64
CA ASN A 384 -4.13 15.54 14.62
C ASN A 384 -3.54 14.15 14.29
N HIS A 385 -2.94 14.04 13.11
CA HIS A 385 -2.27 12.85 12.57
C HIS A 385 -1.19 13.31 11.58
N ALA A 386 -0.26 12.43 11.28
CA ALA A 386 0.73 12.68 10.24
C ALA A 386 0.06 12.68 8.86
N HIS A 387 0.23 13.79 8.12
CA HIS A 387 -0.13 13.84 6.70
C HIS A 387 0.88 13.06 5.87
N GLN A 388 0.53 12.76 4.61
CA GLN A 388 1.50 12.22 3.68
C GLN A 388 2.58 13.27 3.37
N PRO A 389 3.85 12.84 3.22
CA PRO A 389 4.92 13.76 2.83
C PRO A 389 4.62 14.44 1.50
N ILE A 390 4.99 15.71 1.41
CA ILE A 390 4.85 16.53 0.21
C ILE A 390 6.26 16.85 -0.28
N PRO A 391 6.66 16.45 -1.50
CA PRO A 391 7.97 16.78 -2.04
C PRO A 391 8.17 18.29 -2.12
N MET A 392 9.28 18.76 -1.57
CA MET A 392 9.74 20.15 -1.66
C MET A 392 10.39 20.42 -3.02
N TRP A 393 10.62 21.67 -3.34
CA TRP A 393 11.20 22.09 -4.61
C TRP A 393 12.71 22.26 -4.46
N PRO A 394 13.53 21.58 -5.28
CA PRO A 394 14.96 21.83 -5.28
C PRO A 394 15.25 23.26 -5.80
N MET A 395 16.10 24.00 -5.10
CA MET A 395 16.50 25.35 -5.48
C MET A 395 17.91 25.39 -6.04
N ASP A 396 18.87 25.03 -5.22
CA ASP A 396 20.30 24.99 -5.51
C ASP A 396 20.91 23.79 -4.77
N ASP A 397 22.23 23.68 -4.79
CA ASP A 397 22.97 22.62 -4.12
C ASP A 397 22.51 22.42 -2.67
N HIS A 398 21.88 21.29 -2.41
CA HIS A 398 21.41 20.85 -1.09
C HIS A 398 20.36 21.74 -0.42
N GLN A 399 19.65 22.58 -1.19
CA GLN A 399 18.55 23.40 -0.69
C GLN A 399 17.22 23.03 -1.35
N TRP A 400 16.19 22.87 -0.51
CA TRP A 400 14.81 22.65 -0.93
C TRP A 400 13.89 23.68 -0.28
N VAL A 401 12.90 24.13 -1.04
CA VAL A 401 11.94 25.13 -0.56
C VAL A 401 10.52 24.59 -0.61
N PHE A 402 9.72 25.01 0.35
CA PHE A 402 8.28 24.83 0.36
C PHE A 402 7.61 26.17 0.70
N LEU A 403 6.64 26.59 -0.12
CA LEU A 403 5.81 27.76 0.17
C LEU A 403 4.52 27.27 0.81
N PHE A 404 4.35 27.56 2.08
CA PHE A 404 3.14 27.18 2.81
C PHE A 404 2.11 28.32 2.73
N PHE A 405 1.02 28.08 1.99
CA PHE A 405 -0.10 29.01 1.83
C PHE A 405 -1.18 28.82 2.90
N GLY A 406 -0.79 28.47 4.11
CA GLY A 406 -1.69 28.31 5.24
C GLY A 406 -2.26 29.62 5.75
N SER A 407 -3.33 29.52 6.53
CA SER A 407 -3.96 30.69 7.17
C SER A 407 -3.11 31.24 8.31
N SER A 408 -2.97 32.57 8.38
CA SER A 408 -2.36 33.24 9.53
C SER A 408 -3.10 32.99 10.86
N SER A 409 -4.39 32.59 10.79
CA SER A 409 -5.18 32.25 11.97
C SER A 409 -4.71 30.97 12.67
N LEU A 410 -3.91 30.12 11.99
CA LEU A 410 -3.35 28.92 12.60
C LEU A 410 -2.28 29.24 13.66
N GLY A 411 -1.61 30.40 13.58
CA GLY A 411 -0.56 30.82 14.50
C GLY A 411 0.72 29.99 14.41
N THR A 412 0.61 28.68 14.45
CA THR A 412 1.72 27.72 14.35
C THR A 412 1.41 26.61 13.38
N VAL A 413 2.46 26.04 12.79
CA VAL A 413 2.40 24.83 11.95
C VAL A 413 3.39 23.81 12.50
N THR A 414 2.99 22.55 12.50
CA THR A 414 3.83 21.45 12.99
C THR A 414 4.23 20.57 11.81
N TYR A 415 5.52 20.34 11.60
CA TYR A 415 6.06 19.55 10.49
C TYR A 415 7.44 18.95 10.80
N ARG A 416 7.87 18.04 9.95
CA ARG A 416 9.23 17.50 9.89
C ARG A 416 9.69 17.36 8.45
N PHE A 417 10.96 17.15 8.23
CA PHE A 417 11.50 16.81 6.93
C PHE A 417 11.72 15.30 6.81
N ALA A 418 11.59 14.81 5.57
CA ALA A 418 11.84 13.43 5.22
C ALA A 418 12.55 13.38 3.87
N GLY A 419 13.55 12.54 3.74
CA GLY A 419 14.20 12.22 2.48
C GLY A 419 13.50 11.03 1.80
N ASN A 420 13.54 10.98 0.49
CA ASN A 420 13.06 9.85 -0.32
C ASN A 420 11.67 9.32 0.06
N ASP A 421 10.72 10.25 0.22
CA ASP A 421 9.28 9.99 0.41
C ASP A 421 8.84 9.32 1.71
N GLN A 422 9.68 9.24 2.74
CA GLN A 422 9.12 8.95 4.07
C GLN A 422 10.11 8.70 5.20
N VAL A 423 11.38 8.50 4.92
CA VAL A 423 12.05 7.59 5.80
C VAL A 423 13.33 8.11 6.36
N ASP A 424 13.95 8.94 5.61
CA ASP A 424 15.12 9.63 6.13
C ASP A 424 14.63 10.84 6.91
N LEU A 425 14.41 10.63 8.20
CA LEU A 425 13.99 11.71 9.07
C LEU A 425 15.21 12.56 9.37
N SER A 426 15.04 13.88 9.30
CA SER A 426 16.08 14.78 9.78
C SER A 426 16.36 14.47 11.24
N VAL A 427 17.62 14.12 11.55
CA VAL A 427 18.09 14.07 12.92
C VAL A 427 18.21 15.51 13.39
N ASP A 428 17.29 15.92 14.21
CA ASP A 428 17.28 17.22 14.83
C ASP A 428 17.47 17.05 16.33
N PRO A 429 18.12 18.00 17.01
CA PRO A 429 18.27 17.96 18.46
C PRO A 429 16.96 18.00 19.27
N VAL A 430 15.82 18.10 18.61
CA VAL A 430 14.51 17.90 19.26
C VAL A 430 14.38 16.42 19.60
N SER A 431 14.26 16.12 20.87
CA SER A 431 14.25 14.79 21.47
C SER A 431 13.59 13.70 20.61
N SER A 432 14.12 12.50 20.66
CA SER A 432 13.58 11.27 20.03
C SER A 432 12.10 10.98 20.35
N ALA A 433 11.50 11.69 21.32
CA ALA A 433 10.08 11.58 21.70
C ALA A 433 9.14 12.45 20.84
N ASN A 434 9.64 13.47 20.14
CA ASN A 434 8.82 14.31 19.28
C ASN A 434 9.65 14.75 18.05
N PRO A 435 9.54 14.02 16.93
CA PRO A 435 10.31 14.31 15.72
C PRO A 435 9.75 15.51 14.92
N TYR A 436 8.72 16.20 15.42
CA TYR A 436 8.09 17.30 14.73
C TYR A 436 8.53 18.65 15.31
N ARG A 437 8.77 19.62 14.42
CA ARG A 437 9.00 21.03 14.75
C ARG A 437 7.66 21.75 14.87
N VAL A 438 7.60 22.71 15.78
CA VAL A 438 6.49 23.65 15.88
C VAL A 438 7.01 25.02 15.51
N GLU A 439 6.54 25.56 14.38
CA GLU A 439 6.99 26.84 13.86
C GLU A 439 5.85 27.85 13.80
N TYR A 440 6.19 29.13 14.04
CA TYR A 440 5.23 30.21 13.87
C TYR A 440 5.09 30.55 12.38
N ILE A 441 3.85 30.75 11.96
CA ILE A 441 3.58 31.25 10.61
C ILE A 441 4.13 32.67 10.50
N SER A 442 5.06 32.89 9.58
CA SER A 442 5.82 34.12 9.41
C SER A 442 5.97 34.46 7.93
N ASN A 443 5.98 35.76 7.62
CA ASN A 443 6.31 36.25 6.27
C ASN A 443 7.83 36.26 5.97
N ALA A 444 8.69 35.99 6.95
CA ALA A 444 10.12 35.84 6.76
C ALA A 444 10.46 34.40 6.38
N PRO A 445 11.42 34.18 5.47
CA PRO A 445 11.91 32.84 5.18
C PRO A 445 12.46 32.16 6.44
N GLN A 446 12.11 30.90 6.63
CA GLN A 446 12.57 30.04 7.73
C GLN A 446 13.50 29.00 7.15
N THR A 447 14.78 29.11 7.48
CA THR A 447 15.79 28.15 7.02
C THR A 447 16.13 27.19 8.15
N HIS A 448 16.04 25.90 7.87
CA HIS A 448 16.35 24.83 8.80
C HIS A 448 17.53 24.01 8.26
N GLN A 449 18.58 23.93 9.07
CA GLN A 449 19.69 23.05 8.78
C GLN A 449 19.31 21.62 9.17
N ILE A 450 19.38 20.70 8.24
CA ILE A 450 19.32 19.26 8.49
C ILE A 450 20.77 18.82 8.76
N GLU A 451 21.05 18.41 9.99
CA GLU A 451 22.43 18.05 10.39
C GLU A 451 22.85 16.71 9.76
N SER A 452 21.96 15.76 9.75
CA SER A 452 22.16 14.45 9.13
C SER A 452 20.81 13.81 8.83
N TRP A 453 20.84 12.87 7.92
CA TRP A 453 19.74 11.94 7.75
C TRP A 453 19.97 10.72 8.65
N THR A 454 18.94 9.91 8.77
CA THR A 454 18.97 8.66 9.54
C THR A 454 19.61 7.51 8.79
N SER A 455 20.05 7.77 7.55
CA SER A 455 20.83 6.84 6.75
C SER A 455 22.20 6.57 7.38
N TRP A 456 22.63 5.33 7.24
CA TRP A 456 23.99 4.94 7.57
C TRP A 456 24.93 5.31 6.43
N GLU A 457 26.02 6.01 6.73
CA GLU A 457 27.07 6.21 5.74
C GLU A 457 27.69 4.84 5.40
N ALA A 458 27.79 4.56 4.10
CA ALA A 458 28.46 3.35 3.65
C ALA A 458 29.96 3.49 3.93
N GLU A 459 30.51 2.63 4.81
CA GLU A 459 31.96 2.49 4.91
C GLU A 459 32.53 1.98 3.58
N GLU A 460 33.79 2.33 3.26
CA GLU A 460 34.46 1.86 2.04
C GLU A 460 34.32 0.33 1.90
N ALA A 461 33.87 -0.12 0.74
CA ALA A 461 33.65 -1.52 0.46
C ALA A 461 34.93 -2.33 0.65
N ASN A 462 34.94 -3.26 1.60
CA ASN A 462 35.99 -4.23 1.73
C ASN A 462 36.02 -5.12 0.48
N SER A 463 37.11 -5.14 -0.24
CA SER A 463 37.25 -5.97 -1.43
C SER A 463 37.13 -7.47 -1.07
N ILE A 464 36.04 -8.08 -1.52
CA ILE A 464 35.86 -9.52 -1.42
C ILE A 464 36.75 -10.16 -2.49
N ASN A 465 37.65 -11.04 -2.05
CA ASN A 465 38.56 -11.72 -2.98
C ASN A 465 37.80 -12.89 -3.65
N THR A 466 37.15 -12.62 -4.77
CA THR A 466 36.36 -13.59 -5.56
C THR A 466 37.14 -14.13 -6.74
N SER A 467 38.37 -14.57 -6.53
CA SER A 467 39.15 -15.26 -7.59
C SER A 467 38.39 -16.52 -8.04
N GLY A 468 37.69 -16.45 -9.15
CA GLY A 468 36.96 -17.58 -9.72
C GLY A 468 35.46 -17.31 -10.05
N THR A 469 35.00 -16.06 -10.04
CA THR A 469 33.63 -15.71 -10.35
C THR A 469 33.21 -16.13 -11.75
N GLN A 470 32.00 -16.69 -11.84
CA GLN A 470 31.32 -17.01 -13.09
C GLN A 470 30.77 -15.72 -13.73
N THR A 471 30.99 -15.54 -15.00
CA THR A 471 30.47 -14.42 -15.82
C THR A 471 28.94 -14.41 -15.99
N SER A 472 28.22 -15.36 -15.39
CA SER A 472 26.76 -15.53 -15.52
C SER A 472 25.99 -15.56 -14.19
N LEU A 473 26.60 -15.20 -13.08
CA LEU A 473 25.95 -15.20 -11.77
C LEU A 473 24.94 -14.05 -11.67
N LEU A 474 23.69 -14.36 -11.31
CA LEU A 474 22.73 -13.33 -10.96
C LEU A 474 23.02 -12.79 -9.55
N VAL A 475 23.14 -11.48 -9.45
CA VAL A 475 23.30 -10.78 -8.16
C VAL A 475 22.11 -9.86 -7.94
N GLY A 476 21.34 -10.09 -6.88
CA GLY A 476 20.04 -9.47 -6.76
C GLY A 476 19.59 -9.11 -5.37
N VAL A 477 18.40 -8.53 -5.35
CA VAL A 477 17.66 -8.21 -4.12
C VAL A 477 16.24 -8.77 -4.18
N GLU A 478 15.79 -9.40 -3.10
CA GLU A 478 14.40 -9.78 -2.86
C GLU A 478 13.74 -8.68 -2.02
N LEU A 479 12.71 -8.04 -2.55
CA LEU A 479 12.03 -6.97 -1.83
C LEU A 479 11.37 -7.49 -0.55
N MET A 480 11.26 -6.61 0.46
CA MET A 480 10.50 -6.91 1.67
C MET A 480 9.03 -7.16 1.31
N PRO A 481 8.44 -8.29 1.72
CA PRO A 481 6.99 -8.47 1.60
C PRO A 481 6.24 -7.40 2.39
N GLY A 482 5.11 -6.97 1.87
CA GLY A 482 4.32 -5.89 2.47
C GLY A 482 4.57 -4.56 1.78
N TYR A 483 3.64 -4.20 0.92
CA TYR A 483 3.65 -2.97 0.13
C TYR A 483 2.77 -1.91 0.79
N GLN A 484 3.17 -0.65 0.66
CA GLN A 484 2.31 0.49 0.95
C GLN A 484 2.18 1.35 -0.31
N PRO A 485 0.99 1.87 -0.63
CA PRO A 485 0.78 2.69 -1.84
C PRO A 485 1.72 3.90 -1.95
N SER A 486 2.20 4.43 -0.83
CA SER A 486 3.19 5.51 -0.79
C SER A 486 4.57 5.12 -1.32
N PHE A 487 4.88 3.82 -1.39
CA PHE A 487 6.20 3.37 -1.84
C PHE A 487 6.36 3.34 -3.36
N LEU A 488 5.28 3.48 -4.14
CA LEU A 488 5.34 3.33 -5.59
C LEU A 488 6.34 4.30 -6.24
N SER A 489 6.41 5.55 -5.79
CA SER A 489 7.38 6.53 -6.29
C SER A 489 8.82 6.04 -6.09
N ARG A 490 9.11 5.44 -4.94
CA ARG A 490 10.42 4.90 -4.63
C ARG A 490 10.73 3.63 -5.44
N TYR A 491 9.76 2.73 -5.57
CA TYR A 491 9.91 1.55 -6.42
C TYR A 491 10.13 1.88 -7.90
N ARG A 492 9.62 3.01 -8.39
CA ARG A 492 9.90 3.51 -9.75
C ARG A 492 11.37 3.88 -9.97
N GLN A 493 12.04 4.39 -8.95
CA GLN A 493 13.44 4.82 -9.01
C GLN A 493 14.42 3.67 -8.78
N LEU A 494 13.98 2.65 -8.06
CA LEU A 494 14.79 1.54 -7.59
C LEU A 494 15.60 0.81 -8.69
N PRO A 495 15.06 0.49 -9.88
CA PRO A 495 15.86 -0.20 -10.91
C PRO A 495 17.07 0.59 -11.36
N GLU A 496 16.94 1.89 -11.60
CA GLU A 496 18.07 2.74 -12.02
C GLU A 496 19.13 2.87 -10.92
N GLU A 497 18.72 2.90 -9.67
CA GLU A 497 19.63 2.95 -8.52
C GLU A 497 20.39 1.63 -8.35
N LEU A 498 19.69 0.50 -8.32
CA LEU A 498 20.32 -0.82 -8.21
C LEU A 498 21.29 -1.11 -9.35
N LYS A 499 20.99 -0.62 -10.55
CA LYS A 499 21.87 -0.73 -11.70
C LYS A 499 23.22 0.00 -11.50
N LYS A 500 23.22 1.14 -10.82
CA LYS A 500 24.48 1.85 -10.46
C LYS A 500 25.40 1.00 -9.59
N PHE A 501 24.83 0.08 -8.82
CA PHE A 501 25.55 -0.87 -7.98
C PHE A 501 25.92 -2.18 -8.70
N GLY A 502 25.60 -2.30 -9.99
CA GLY A 502 25.87 -3.50 -10.77
C GLY A 502 24.92 -4.66 -10.51
N ILE A 503 23.85 -4.45 -9.73
CA ILE A 503 22.83 -5.45 -9.44
C ILE A 503 22.00 -5.67 -10.71
N ASN A 504 21.71 -6.94 -11.03
CA ASN A 504 21.07 -7.35 -12.29
C ASN A 504 19.85 -8.26 -12.10
N TRP A 505 19.46 -8.56 -10.84
CA TRP A 505 18.34 -9.43 -10.49
C TRP A 505 17.43 -8.78 -9.46
N LEU A 506 16.14 -8.66 -9.77
CA LEU A 506 15.14 -8.07 -8.91
C LEU A 506 14.02 -9.08 -8.64
N ILE A 507 13.81 -9.42 -7.37
CA ILE A 507 12.77 -10.34 -6.93
C ILE A 507 11.66 -9.54 -6.26
N LEU A 508 10.49 -9.52 -6.90
CA LEU A 508 9.30 -8.84 -6.43
C LEU A 508 8.43 -9.79 -5.59
N THR A 509 7.95 -9.34 -4.46
CA THR A 509 7.25 -10.14 -3.45
C THR A 509 5.83 -9.62 -3.19
N PRO A 510 4.90 -9.71 -4.14
CA PRO A 510 3.52 -9.33 -3.90
C PRO A 510 2.87 -10.25 -2.87
N THR A 511 1.94 -9.71 -2.09
CA THR A 511 1.34 -10.44 -0.97
C THR A 511 -0.18 -10.52 -1.05
N TRP A 512 -0.75 -11.63 -0.57
CA TRP A 512 -2.11 -11.71 -0.07
C TRP A 512 -2.08 -12.02 1.42
N THR A 513 -3.09 -11.59 2.13
CA THR A 513 -3.17 -11.72 3.59
C THR A 513 -3.98 -12.95 3.97
N VAL A 514 -3.42 -13.80 4.84
CA VAL A 514 -4.19 -14.90 5.40
C VAL A 514 -5.15 -14.38 6.46
N VAL A 515 -6.40 -14.80 6.37
CA VAL A 515 -7.44 -14.55 7.36
C VAL A 515 -8.13 -15.87 7.72
N GLU A 516 -8.56 -16.01 8.96
CA GLU A 516 -9.33 -17.18 9.40
C GLU A 516 -10.77 -16.74 9.68
N LYS A 517 -11.72 -17.38 9.01
CA LYS A 517 -13.15 -17.09 9.14
C LYS A 517 -13.92 -18.38 9.38
N LYS A 518 -14.70 -18.42 10.45
CA LYS A 518 -15.46 -19.63 10.87
C LYS A 518 -14.56 -20.87 10.96
N GLY A 519 -13.30 -20.69 11.38
CA GLY A 519 -12.31 -21.78 11.50
C GLY A 519 -11.76 -22.32 10.18
N LEU A 520 -11.92 -21.59 9.06
CA LEU A 520 -11.36 -21.92 7.75
C LEU A 520 -10.41 -20.84 7.26
N PRO A 521 -9.31 -21.21 6.56
CA PRO A 521 -8.34 -20.26 6.04
C PRO A 521 -8.80 -19.66 4.69
N TYR A 522 -8.58 -18.36 4.53
CA TYR A 522 -8.78 -17.63 3.28
C TYR A 522 -7.55 -16.79 2.97
N LEU A 523 -7.27 -16.57 1.70
CA LEU A 523 -6.25 -15.65 1.24
C LEU A 523 -6.94 -14.46 0.55
N GLU A 524 -6.81 -13.28 1.16
CA GLU A 524 -7.49 -12.07 0.70
C GLU A 524 -6.48 -11.02 0.21
N PHE A 525 -6.85 -10.32 -0.84
CA PHE A 525 -6.11 -9.16 -1.30
C PHE A 525 -6.39 -7.98 -0.37
N ASP A 526 -5.35 -7.43 0.26
CA ASP A 526 -5.44 -6.24 1.11
C ASP A 526 -4.75 -5.06 0.41
N ALA A 527 -5.53 -4.11 -0.08
CA ALA A 527 -5.01 -2.93 -0.78
C ALA A 527 -4.13 -2.01 0.10
N ASN A 528 -4.07 -2.22 1.42
CA ASN A 528 -3.18 -1.50 2.33
C ASN A 528 -1.80 -2.15 2.46
N ALA A 529 -1.70 -3.44 2.14
CA ALA A 529 -0.49 -4.24 2.30
C ALA A 529 -0.04 -4.94 1.01
N SER A 530 -0.87 -4.92 -0.04
CA SER A 530 -0.64 -5.59 -1.32
C SER A 530 -0.54 -4.57 -2.45
N VAL A 531 0.40 -4.79 -3.36
CA VAL A 531 0.53 -3.97 -4.58
C VAL A 531 -0.58 -4.33 -5.57
N LEU A 532 -1.20 -3.32 -6.18
CA LEU A 532 -2.14 -3.54 -7.29
C LEU A 532 -1.42 -4.17 -8.47
N LEU A 533 -2.12 -4.99 -9.24
CA LEU A 533 -1.51 -5.68 -10.41
C LEU A 533 -1.03 -4.68 -11.46
N SER A 534 -1.74 -3.57 -11.66
CA SER A 534 -1.33 -2.47 -12.54
C SER A 534 -0.06 -1.77 -12.06
N GLU A 535 0.10 -1.55 -10.76
CA GLU A 535 1.31 -0.96 -10.17
C GLU A 535 2.49 -1.95 -10.25
N LEU A 536 2.24 -3.22 -9.97
CA LEU A 536 3.25 -4.27 -10.12
C LEU A 536 3.73 -4.40 -11.57
N ALA A 537 2.83 -4.32 -12.55
CA ALA A 537 3.17 -4.35 -13.97
C ALA A 537 4.05 -3.16 -14.38
N GLU A 538 3.80 -1.97 -13.81
CA GLU A 538 4.65 -0.80 -14.02
C GLU A 538 6.06 -1.02 -13.49
N ILE A 539 6.20 -1.54 -12.27
CA ILE A 539 7.51 -1.85 -11.65
C ILE A 539 8.27 -2.88 -12.50
N VAL A 540 7.58 -3.93 -12.95
CA VAL A 540 8.17 -4.95 -13.84
C VAL A 540 8.67 -4.34 -15.14
N ALA A 541 7.86 -3.50 -15.79
CA ALA A 541 8.23 -2.86 -17.05
C ALA A 541 9.47 -1.96 -16.91
N LEU A 542 9.56 -1.20 -15.81
CA LEU A 542 10.71 -0.37 -15.48
C LEU A 542 11.96 -1.23 -15.24
N ALA A 543 11.87 -2.28 -14.43
CA ALA A 543 12.99 -3.16 -14.15
C ALA A 543 13.50 -3.84 -15.44
N LYS A 544 12.62 -4.36 -16.28
CA LYS A 544 12.99 -4.97 -17.55
C LYS A 544 13.60 -3.98 -18.53
N SER A 545 13.10 -2.76 -18.62
CA SER A 545 13.68 -1.71 -19.47
C SER A 545 15.07 -1.27 -19.01
N SER A 546 15.35 -1.39 -17.70
CA SER A 546 16.67 -1.14 -17.13
C SER A 546 17.62 -2.34 -17.25
N GLY A 547 17.15 -3.48 -17.79
CA GLY A 547 17.97 -4.67 -18.11
C GLY A 547 18.04 -5.71 -16.99
N PHE A 548 17.13 -5.66 -16.02
CA PHE A 548 17.07 -6.65 -14.93
C PHE A 548 16.47 -7.99 -15.39
N THR A 549 17.00 -9.08 -14.87
CA THR A 549 16.25 -10.33 -14.72
C THR A 549 15.23 -10.11 -13.61
N VAL A 550 13.94 -10.31 -13.91
CA VAL A 550 12.87 -10.09 -12.95
C VAL A 550 12.28 -11.42 -12.50
N ALA A 551 12.30 -11.64 -11.18
CA ALA A 551 11.62 -12.75 -10.54
C ALA A 551 10.38 -12.27 -9.79
N LEU A 552 9.36 -13.10 -9.76
CA LEU A 552 8.17 -12.90 -8.93
C LEU A 552 8.13 -13.99 -7.86
N TYR A 553 8.04 -13.59 -6.61
CA TYR A 553 7.94 -14.50 -5.46
C TYR A 553 6.73 -14.13 -4.61
N PRO A 554 5.51 -14.56 -4.99
CA PRO A 554 4.31 -14.26 -4.22
C PRO A 554 4.40 -14.82 -2.81
N GLN A 555 4.13 -13.99 -1.80
CA GLN A 555 4.23 -14.32 -0.39
C GLN A 555 2.88 -14.22 0.31
N ILE A 556 2.69 -15.00 1.36
CA ILE A 556 1.51 -14.89 2.23
C ILE A 556 1.88 -13.98 3.40
N ASN A 557 1.08 -12.94 3.62
CA ASN A 557 1.18 -12.07 4.77
C ASN A 557 0.39 -12.64 5.95
N PHE A 558 1.04 -12.74 7.12
CA PHE A 558 0.45 -13.22 8.38
C PHE A 558 0.37 -12.07 9.38
N PRO A 559 -0.69 -11.27 9.39
CA PRO A 559 -0.71 -9.99 10.13
C PRO A 559 -0.81 -10.15 11.65
N ALA A 560 -1.33 -11.27 12.14
CA ALA A 560 -1.60 -11.50 13.57
C ALA A 560 -0.56 -12.37 14.28
N SER A 561 0.33 -13.04 13.53
CA SER A 561 1.30 -13.98 14.08
C SER A 561 2.41 -14.28 13.07
N SER A 562 3.51 -14.90 13.54
CA SER A 562 4.47 -15.47 12.59
C SER A 562 3.82 -16.60 11.77
N PRO A 563 4.32 -16.90 10.56
CA PRO A 563 3.85 -18.04 9.77
C PRO A 563 3.83 -19.33 10.56
N LEU A 564 4.90 -19.65 11.26
CA LEU A 564 5.02 -20.86 12.07
C LEU A 564 3.98 -20.92 13.19
N SER A 565 3.84 -19.83 13.95
CA SER A 565 2.84 -19.74 15.02
C SER A 565 1.41 -19.91 14.48
N TRP A 566 1.09 -19.30 13.34
CA TRP A 566 -0.20 -19.48 12.70
C TRP A 566 -0.43 -20.94 12.30
N TRP A 567 0.57 -21.55 11.66
CA TRP A 567 0.49 -22.96 11.27
C TRP A 567 0.36 -23.91 12.46
N GLU A 568 1.03 -23.65 13.57
CA GLU A 568 0.97 -24.53 14.76
C GLU A 568 -0.34 -24.42 15.52
N ASN A 569 -0.93 -23.23 15.58
CA ASN A 569 -2.10 -22.94 16.40
C ASN A 569 -3.44 -23.22 15.69
N SER A 570 -3.48 -23.28 14.36
CA SER A 570 -4.70 -23.55 13.62
C SER A 570 -5.16 -24.99 13.77
N GLU A 571 -6.46 -25.20 14.05
CA GLU A 571 -7.09 -26.54 14.03
C GLU A 571 -7.36 -26.96 12.59
N LYS A 572 -6.73 -28.03 12.13
CA LYS A 572 -6.73 -28.49 10.74
C LYS A 572 -7.60 -29.72 10.55
N SER A 573 -8.87 -29.50 10.17
CA SER A 573 -9.77 -30.57 9.71
C SER A 573 -9.51 -30.91 8.23
N GLN A 574 -10.15 -31.98 7.73
CA GLN A 574 -10.10 -32.28 6.29
C GLN A 574 -10.66 -31.11 5.45
N LEU A 575 -11.73 -30.47 5.90
CA LEU A 575 -12.33 -29.30 5.22
C LEU A 575 -11.37 -28.12 5.23
N TRP A 576 -10.66 -27.90 6.36
CA TRP A 576 -9.65 -26.85 6.47
C TRP A 576 -8.55 -27.03 5.41
N TRP A 577 -8.02 -28.24 5.22
CA TRP A 577 -7.01 -28.50 4.21
C TRP A 577 -7.52 -28.34 2.78
N GLN A 578 -8.76 -28.76 2.51
CA GLN A 578 -9.38 -28.54 1.22
C GLN A 578 -9.49 -27.05 0.89
N GLN A 579 -9.91 -26.25 1.86
CA GLN A 579 -9.99 -24.79 1.71
C GLN A 579 -8.61 -24.19 1.50
N TRP A 580 -7.61 -24.59 2.31
CA TRP A 580 -6.24 -24.08 2.18
C TRP A 580 -5.67 -24.31 0.78
N TYR A 581 -5.72 -25.51 0.26
CA TYR A 581 -5.18 -25.80 -1.06
C TYR A 581 -5.95 -25.06 -2.17
N ALA A 582 -7.26 -24.92 -2.05
CA ALA A 582 -8.05 -24.16 -3.02
C ALA A 582 -7.69 -22.66 -3.03
N GLU A 583 -7.52 -22.05 -1.85
CA GLU A 583 -7.10 -20.66 -1.72
C GLU A 583 -5.67 -20.44 -2.23
N TYR A 584 -4.75 -21.33 -1.88
CA TYR A 584 -3.38 -21.25 -2.34
C TYR A 584 -3.28 -21.44 -3.87
N GLU A 585 -4.06 -22.35 -4.45
CA GLU A 585 -4.15 -22.50 -5.90
C GLU A 585 -4.65 -21.21 -6.55
N ARG A 586 -5.71 -20.59 -6.03
CA ARG A 586 -6.24 -19.31 -6.55
C ARG A 586 -5.17 -18.21 -6.52
N PHE A 587 -4.47 -18.10 -5.41
CA PHE A 587 -3.38 -17.13 -5.23
C PHE A 587 -2.25 -17.35 -6.24
N VAL A 588 -1.74 -18.58 -6.32
CA VAL A 588 -0.64 -18.95 -7.24
C VAL A 588 -1.04 -18.76 -8.69
N MET A 589 -2.24 -19.18 -9.08
CA MET A 589 -2.71 -19.05 -10.47
C MET A 589 -2.87 -17.59 -10.90
N SER A 590 -3.34 -16.71 -10.01
CA SER A 590 -3.40 -15.27 -10.28
C SER A 590 -2.02 -14.72 -10.65
N TYR A 591 -1.00 -15.02 -9.83
CA TYR A 591 0.34 -14.50 -10.09
C TYR A 591 1.08 -15.24 -11.21
N SER A 592 0.75 -16.51 -11.48
CA SER A 592 1.29 -17.23 -12.65
C SER A 592 0.81 -16.62 -13.97
N GLN A 593 -0.47 -16.24 -14.04
CA GLN A 593 -1.01 -15.54 -15.20
C GLN A 593 -0.42 -14.12 -15.32
N PHE A 594 -0.29 -13.42 -14.22
CA PHE A 594 0.37 -12.12 -14.18
C PHE A 594 1.82 -12.22 -14.71
N ALA A 595 2.56 -13.20 -14.22
CA ALA A 595 3.96 -13.44 -14.62
C ALA A 595 4.07 -13.68 -16.12
N ASN A 596 3.20 -14.51 -16.68
CA ASN A 596 3.18 -14.80 -18.12
C ASN A 596 2.85 -13.57 -18.97
N VAL A 597 1.81 -12.81 -18.58
CA VAL A 597 1.36 -11.62 -19.35
C VAL A 597 2.43 -10.52 -19.35
N ASN A 598 3.15 -10.34 -18.23
CA ASN A 598 4.16 -9.30 -18.09
C ASN A 598 5.59 -9.79 -18.43
N GLY A 599 5.74 -11.01 -18.94
CA GLY A 599 7.02 -11.56 -19.36
C GLY A 599 8.05 -11.65 -18.24
N ILE A 600 7.62 -12.02 -17.03
CA ILE A 600 8.50 -12.28 -15.89
C ILE A 600 9.44 -13.44 -16.23
N ASP A 601 10.71 -13.31 -15.90
CA ASP A 601 11.72 -14.29 -16.27
C ASP A 601 11.67 -15.53 -15.35
N GLN A 602 11.39 -15.31 -14.05
CA GLN A 602 11.35 -16.38 -13.05
C GLN A 602 10.12 -16.24 -12.15
N LEU A 603 9.48 -17.36 -11.84
CA LEU A 603 8.41 -17.44 -10.85
C LEU A 603 8.84 -18.37 -9.72
N ILE A 604 8.87 -17.89 -8.50
CA ILE A 604 9.26 -18.65 -7.32
C ILE A 604 8.00 -19.01 -6.54
N LEU A 605 7.78 -20.29 -6.26
CA LEU A 605 6.69 -20.81 -5.45
C LEU A 605 7.23 -21.58 -4.25
N GLY A 606 6.43 -21.79 -3.23
CA GLY A 606 6.88 -22.49 -2.01
C GLY A 606 7.45 -21.52 -0.95
N GLY A 607 8.44 -21.97 -0.20
CA GLY A 607 9.11 -21.22 0.87
C GLY A 607 8.48 -21.37 2.25
N SER A 608 9.08 -20.73 3.25
CA SER A 608 8.74 -20.88 4.68
C SER A 608 7.28 -20.59 5.03
N GLY A 609 6.61 -19.70 4.29
CA GLY A 609 5.20 -19.36 4.50
C GLY A 609 4.22 -20.51 4.24
N VAL A 610 4.61 -21.54 3.48
CA VAL A 610 3.74 -22.67 3.07
C VAL A 610 4.34 -24.03 3.36
N GLU A 611 5.50 -24.08 3.95
CA GLU A 611 6.24 -25.31 4.23
C GLU A 611 5.42 -26.35 4.99
N ALA A 612 4.57 -25.91 5.95
CA ALA A 612 3.69 -26.78 6.71
C ALA A 612 2.66 -27.53 5.84
N SER A 613 2.41 -27.10 4.60
CA SER A 613 1.53 -27.78 3.65
C SER A 613 2.23 -28.84 2.79
N LEU A 614 3.56 -28.97 2.91
CA LEU A 614 4.32 -29.99 2.20
C LEU A 614 4.07 -31.39 2.76
N PRO A 615 4.25 -32.44 1.93
CA PRO A 615 4.08 -33.82 2.40
C PRO A 615 4.98 -34.15 3.59
N GLY A 616 4.39 -34.65 4.67
CA GLY A 616 5.14 -35.05 5.84
C GLY A 616 5.67 -33.94 6.73
N ALA A 617 5.32 -32.67 6.48
CA ALA A 617 5.77 -31.52 7.28
C ALA A 617 5.51 -31.72 8.79
N LEU A 618 6.48 -31.35 9.61
CA LEU A 618 6.45 -31.52 11.06
C LEU A 618 6.41 -30.18 11.78
N LYS A 619 5.66 -30.14 12.87
CA LYS A 619 5.69 -29.06 13.87
C LYS A 619 7.02 -29.05 14.62
N THR A 620 7.33 -27.96 15.29
CA THR A 620 8.50 -27.88 16.21
C THR A 620 8.51 -28.95 17.28
N SER A 621 7.33 -29.43 17.68
CA SER A 621 7.19 -30.57 18.59
C SER A 621 7.58 -31.93 17.99
N GLY A 622 7.90 -32.01 16.69
CA GLY A 622 8.13 -33.23 15.94
C GLY A 622 6.87 -34.01 15.56
N THR A 623 5.69 -33.47 15.86
CA THR A 623 4.40 -34.03 15.40
C THR A 623 4.02 -33.51 14.03
N ASN A 624 3.31 -34.35 13.26
CA ASN A 624 2.85 -33.94 11.93
C ASN A 624 1.80 -32.80 12.00
N PHE A 625 1.82 -31.85 11.07
CA PHE A 625 0.80 -30.80 10.94
C PHE A 625 -0.60 -31.34 10.57
N GLY A 626 -0.74 -32.63 10.32
CA GLY A 626 -2.00 -33.22 9.82
C GLY A 626 -2.17 -33.07 8.32
N THR A 627 -1.09 -32.80 7.59
CA THR A 627 -1.07 -32.65 6.14
C THR A 627 -1.70 -33.88 5.47
N PRO A 628 -2.61 -33.70 4.50
CA PRO A 628 -3.28 -34.81 3.83
C PRO A 628 -2.28 -35.76 3.15
N LYS A 629 -2.60 -37.06 3.12
CA LYS A 629 -1.80 -38.05 2.38
C LYS A 629 -1.72 -37.73 0.86
N THR A 630 -2.65 -36.95 0.34
CA THR A 630 -2.69 -36.47 -1.05
C THR A 630 -1.91 -35.20 -1.28
N ALA A 631 -1.22 -34.65 -0.28
CA ALA A 631 -0.50 -33.38 -0.39
C ALA A 631 0.50 -33.36 -1.56
N GLU A 632 1.23 -34.47 -1.76
CA GLU A 632 2.17 -34.60 -2.87
C GLU A 632 1.48 -34.50 -4.24
N GLN A 633 0.31 -35.12 -4.40
CA GLN A 633 -0.48 -35.04 -5.61
C GLN A 633 -1.04 -33.62 -5.79
N LEU A 634 -1.53 -32.98 -4.71
CA LEU A 634 -2.06 -31.62 -4.77
C LEU A 634 -1.00 -30.59 -5.21
N TRP A 635 0.21 -30.69 -4.70
CA TRP A 635 1.35 -29.89 -5.16
C TRP A 635 1.73 -30.20 -6.61
N SER A 636 1.76 -31.45 -6.99
CA SER A 636 2.03 -31.89 -8.36
C SER A 636 1.01 -31.31 -9.34
N ASP A 637 -0.29 -31.40 -9.02
CA ASP A 637 -1.38 -30.86 -9.84
C ASP A 637 -1.30 -29.33 -9.96
N LEU A 638 -0.97 -28.64 -8.85
CA LEU A 638 -0.78 -27.20 -8.86
C LEU A 638 0.36 -26.77 -9.80
N LEU A 639 1.55 -27.41 -9.68
CA LEU A 639 2.69 -27.07 -10.52
C LEU A 639 2.45 -27.41 -12.01
N GLU A 640 1.68 -28.47 -12.29
CA GLU A 640 1.24 -28.77 -13.65
C GLU A 640 0.32 -27.69 -14.23
N LYS A 641 -0.62 -27.18 -13.44
CA LYS A 641 -1.46 -26.06 -13.83
C LYS A 641 -0.64 -24.79 -14.07
N VAL A 642 0.33 -24.50 -13.20
CA VAL A 642 1.25 -23.35 -13.39
C VAL A 642 2.01 -23.47 -14.69
N ASN A 643 2.63 -24.63 -14.98
CA ASN A 643 3.37 -24.88 -16.21
C ASN A 643 2.50 -24.81 -17.49
N ALA A 644 1.20 -25.00 -17.38
CA ALA A 644 0.27 -24.81 -18.50
C ALA A 644 0.06 -23.35 -18.89
N TYR A 645 0.31 -22.40 -17.98
CA TYR A 645 0.09 -20.97 -18.20
C TYR A 645 1.38 -20.15 -18.23
N TYR A 646 2.37 -20.50 -17.42
CA TYR A 646 3.62 -19.77 -17.30
C TYR A 646 4.74 -20.45 -18.09
N THR A 647 5.41 -19.68 -18.93
CA THR A 647 6.45 -20.17 -19.84
C THR A 647 7.87 -19.77 -19.46
N GLY A 648 8.05 -18.95 -18.42
CA GLY A 648 9.36 -18.62 -17.87
C GLY A 648 9.90 -19.70 -16.94
N GLN A 649 11.00 -19.44 -16.28
CA GLN A 649 11.64 -20.39 -15.36
C GLN A 649 10.86 -20.51 -14.05
N LEU A 650 10.37 -21.71 -13.74
CA LEU A 650 9.66 -21.99 -12.50
C LEU A 650 10.64 -22.50 -11.43
N LEU A 651 10.78 -21.78 -10.33
CA LEU A 651 11.63 -22.12 -9.20
C LEU A 651 10.78 -22.54 -8.00
N PHE A 652 11.32 -23.44 -7.18
CA PHE A 652 10.71 -23.81 -5.91
C PHE A 652 11.54 -23.31 -4.72
N GLY A 653 10.91 -22.53 -3.84
CA GLY A 653 11.53 -21.99 -2.63
C GLY A 653 11.65 -23.04 -1.54
N ILE A 654 12.83 -23.24 -1.00
CA ILE A 654 13.11 -24.20 0.09
C ILE A 654 13.96 -23.50 1.15
N PRO A 655 13.54 -23.50 2.44
CA PRO A 655 14.44 -23.17 3.52
C PRO A 655 15.57 -24.20 3.59
N ALA A 656 16.81 -23.74 3.51
CA ALA A 656 17.99 -24.61 3.53
C ALA A 656 18.59 -24.76 4.94
N ASP A 657 17.91 -24.19 5.92
CA ASP A 657 18.43 -23.94 7.25
C ASP A 657 18.53 -25.17 8.15
N ASP A 658 17.67 -26.16 7.96
CA ASP A 658 17.55 -27.29 8.88
C ASP A 658 18.39 -28.53 8.49
N GLY A 659 19.18 -28.44 7.42
CA GLY A 659 19.99 -29.55 6.93
C GLY A 659 19.20 -30.74 6.38
N ASN A 660 17.86 -30.71 6.45
CA ASN A 660 16.96 -31.76 5.98
C ASN A 660 16.30 -31.37 4.65
N LEU A 661 17.11 -31.31 3.58
CA LEU A 661 16.59 -31.06 2.25
C LEU A 661 15.89 -32.32 1.73
N THR A 662 14.55 -32.32 1.88
CA THR A 662 13.69 -33.43 1.45
C THR A 662 13.38 -33.31 -0.02
N THR A 663 13.49 -34.39 -0.79
CA THR A 663 13.06 -34.48 -2.19
C THR A 663 11.61 -34.92 -2.30
N TYR A 664 10.87 -34.30 -3.18
CA TYR A 664 9.48 -34.65 -3.50
C TYR A 664 9.37 -35.00 -4.99
N SER A 665 8.44 -35.88 -5.35
CA SER A 665 8.28 -36.31 -6.77
C SER A 665 7.88 -35.15 -7.68
N PHE A 666 7.17 -34.14 -7.18
CA PHE A 666 6.77 -32.97 -7.95
C PHE A 666 7.94 -32.01 -8.28
N PHE A 667 9.13 -32.23 -7.73
CA PHE A 667 10.32 -31.45 -8.08
C PHE A 667 10.74 -31.63 -9.56
N ASP A 668 10.28 -32.68 -10.21
CA ASP A 668 10.44 -32.85 -11.65
C ASP A 668 9.75 -31.75 -12.46
N LYS A 669 8.73 -31.10 -11.90
CA LYS A 669 7.91 -30.07 -12.56
C LYS A 669 8.45 -28.64 -12.43
N VAL A 670 9.55 -28.41 -11.69
CA VAL A 670 10.18 -27.11 -11.57
C VAL A 670 11.52 -27.07 -12.31
N ASP A 671 12.00 -25.88 -12.67
CA ASP A 671 13.24 -25.70 -13.44
C ASP A 671 14.46 -25.46 -12.56
N GLY A 672 14.27 -25.15 -11.28
CA GLY A 672 15.34 -24.88 -10.33
C GLY A 672 14.81 -24.63 -8.92
N PHE A 673 15.73 -24.27 -8.02
CA PHE A 673 15.40 -24.06 -6.61
C PHE A 673 15.91 -22.71 -6.13
N TYR A 674 15.09 -22.04 -5.32
CA TYR A 674 15.45 -20.84 -4.56
C TYR A 674 15.64 -21.23 -3.09
N LEU A 675 16.90 -21.39 -2.69
CA LEU A 675 17.26 -21.81 -1.34
C LEU A 675 17.40 -20.58 -0.45
N THR A 676 16.65 -20.56 0.65
CA THR A 676 16.77 -19.46 1.62
C THR A 676 17.66 -19.89 2.77
N VAL A 677 18.64 -19.05 3.09
CA VAL A 677 19.58 -19.24 4.22
C VAL A 677 19.51 -18.04 5.15
N SER A 678 19.64 -18.25 6.44
CA SER A 678 19.57 -17.20 7.46
C SER A 678 20.70 -17.32 8.48
N ASP A 679 20.86 -16.28 9.29
CA ASP A 679 21.82 -16.24 10.39
C ASP A 679 21.49 -17.19 11.56
N LYS A 680 20.26 -17.72 11.59
CA LYS A 680 19.80 -18.72 12.55
C LYS A 680 20.67 -19.96 12.62
N ASP A 681 21.16 -20.41 11.50
CA ASP A 681 21.71 -21.76 11.32
C ASP A 681 23.11 -21.93 11.81
N LEU A 682 23.72 -20.84 12.09
CA LEU A 682 25.08 -20.80 12.54
C LEU A 682 25.09 -20.04 13.87
N ALA A 683 25.10 -20.81 15.00
CA ALA A 683 25.25 -20.23 16.32
C ALA A 683 26.27 -19.07 16.30
N PRO A 684 26.08 -17.98 17.03
CA PRO A 684 26.74 -16.67 16.83
C PRO A 684 28.26 -16.64 16.86
N TYR A 685 28.93 -17.80 16.93
CA TYR A 685 30.38 -17.93 16.96
C TYR A 685 30.93 -18.94 15.94
N ALA A 686 30.11 -19.49 15.04
CA ALA A 686 30.50 -20.52 14.08
C ALA A 686 30.51 -20.07 12.61
N TYR A 687 30.30 -18.79 12.35
CA TYR A 687 30.35 -18.26 11.00
C TYR A 687 31.80 -18.01 10.58
N ASP A 688 32.43 -19.02 10.06
CA ASP A 688 33.58 -18.79 9.24
C ASP A 688 33.34 -19.38 7.85
N GLN A 689 34.14 -18.93 6.90
CA GLN A 689 34.04 -19.42 5.53
C GLN A 689 34.21 -20.94 5.43
N TYR A 690 34.96 -21.56 6.36
CA TYR A 690 35.17 -22.97 6.38
C TYR A 690 33.91 -23.76 6.81
N SER A 691 33.24 -23.29 7.87
CA SER A 691 32.02 -23.95 8.38
C SER A 691 30.87 -23.84 7.37
N VAL A 692 30.65 -22.63 6.83
CA VAL A 692 29.65 -22.41 5.78
C VAL A 692 29.99 -23.21 4.53
N GLY A 693 31.24 -23.24 4.11
CA GLY A 693 31.72 -24.03 2.99
C GLY A 693 31.46 -25.53 3.18
N THR A 694 31.76 -26.04 4.36
CA THR A 694 31.54 -27.46 4.69
C THR A 694 30.06 -27.84 4.63
N TYR A 695 29.19 -26.96 5.15
CA TYR A 695 27.72 -27.15 5.07
C TYR A 695 27.23 -27.15 3.61
N LEU A 696 27.63 -26.16 2.83
CA LEU A 696 27.23 -26.07 1.42
C LEU A 696 27.73 -27.25 0.59
N ASP A 697 28.98 -27.65 0.77
CA ASP A 697 29.59 -28.72 -0.02
C ASP A 697 29.15 -30.13 0.46
N GLY A 698 28.78 -30.26 1.74
CA GLY A 698 28.29 -31.54 2.28
C GLY A 698 26.79 -31.72 2.06
N THR A 699 25.98 -30.83 2.61
CA THR A 699 24.51 -31.00 2.66
C THR A 699 23.84 -30.47 1.39
N VAL A 700 24.13 -29.23 1.04
CA VAL A 700 23.41 -28.57 -0.07
C VAL A 700 23.86 -29.12 -1.43
N TYR A 701 25.14 -29.37 -1.59
CA TYR A 701 25.65 -29.94 -2.85
C TYR A 701 25.15 -31.37 -3.09
N ALA A 702 25.01 -32.20 -2.02
CA ALA A 702 24.41 -33.53 -2.16
C ALA A 702 22.95 -33.46 -2.65
N PHE A 703 22.20 -32.46 -2.18
CA PHE A 703 20.85 -32.20 -2.72
C PHE A 703 20.90 -31.74 -4.18
N TYR A 704 21.83 -30.83 -4.52
CA TYR A 704 22.05 -30.38 -5.89
C TYR A 704 22.32 -31.57 -6.84
N GLU A 705 23.23 -32.51 -6.45
CA GLU A 705 23.51 -33.71 -7.24
C GLU A 705 22.29 -34.59 -7.43
N THR A 706 21.42 -34.66 -6.39
CA THR A 706 20.20 -35.47 -6.46
C THR A 706 19.16 -34.90 -7.42
N VAL A 707 18.95 -33.58 -7.41
CA VAL A 707 17.91 -32.94 -8.23
C VAL A 707 18.41 -32.49 -9.61
N GLY A 708 19.70 -32.21 -9.76
CA GLY A 708 20.34 -31.88 -11.04
C GLY A 708 19.84 -30.59 -11.71
N LYS A 709 19.40 -29.60 -10.91
CA LYS A 709 18.78 -28.36 -11.39
C LYS A 709 19.49 -27.13 -10.79
N PRO A 710 19.44 -25.94 -11.44
CA PRO A 710 20.13 -24.74 -10.98
C PRO A 710 19.63 -24.29 -9.60
N PHE A 711 20.57 -23.80 -8.77
CA PHE A 711 20.29 -23.26 -7.45
C PHE A 711 20.53 -21.77 -7.37
N PHE A 712 19.59 -21.06 -6.77
CA PHE A 712 19.61 -19.63 -6.44
C PHE A 712 19.52 -19.49 -4.93
N PHE A 713 20.24 -18.56 -4.34
CA PHE A 713 20.29 -18.35 -2.90
C PHE A 713 19.71 -17.01 -2.49
N GLY A 714 18.78 -17.04 -1.53
CA GLY A 714 18.27 -15.87 -0.86
C GLY A 714 18.80 -15.80 0.57
N MET A 715 19.59 -14.79 0.89
CA MET A 715 20.24 -14.63 2.18
C MET A 715 19.47 -13.66 3.07
N ASN A 716 19.28 -14.02 4.32
CA ASN A 716 18.58 -13.20 5.32
C ASN A 716 19.37 -13.14 6.62
N ALA A 717 19.79 -11.95 6.99
CA ALA A 717 20.24 -11.63 8.33
C ALA A 717 19.66 -10.28 8.74
N ALA A 718 19.08 -10.23 9.94
CA ALA A 718 18.63 -8.98 10.52
C ALA A 718 19.81 -8.27 11.22
N SER A 719 19.82 -6.95 11.21
CA SER A 719 20.81 -6.17 11.98
C SER A 719 20.39 -6.04 13.44
N LEU A 720 20.23 -7.17 14.11
CA LEU A 720 19.83 -7.28 15.50
C LEU A 720 20.96 -7.80 16.38
N THR A 721 21.07 -7.25 17.61
CA THR A 721 21.95 -7.79 18.62
C THR A 721 21.61 -9.23 18.98
N SER A 722 22.59 -10.06 19.22
CA SER A 722 22.43 -11.51 19.45
C SER A 722 21.52 -11.87 20.62
N ASN A 723 21.36 -10.99 21.61
CA ASN A 723 20.45 -11.18 22.74
C ASN A 723 18.98 -10.87 22.41
N ARG A 724 18.70 -10.33 21.22
CA ARG A 724 17.35 -10.01 20.72
C ARG A 724 16.90 -10.96 19.61
N VAL A 725 17.79 -11.83 19.14
CA VAL A 725 17.44 -12.92 18.22
C VAL A 725 16.65 -13.93 19.04
N ASP A 726 15.34 -13.85 18.96
CA ASP A 726 14.42 -14.79 19.60
C ASP A 726 14.08 -15.96 18.67
N TYR A 727 13.20 -16.85 19.13
CA TYR A 727 12.78 -18.01 18.35
C TYR A 727 12.12 -17.62 16.99
N GLU A 728 11.48 -16.45 16.91
CA GLU A 728 10.83 -16.01 15.66
C GLU A 728 11.87 -15.52 14.64
N THR A 729 12.87 -14.76 15.08
CA THR A 729 14.01 -14.39 14.22
C THR A 729 14.81 -15.64 13.84
N ALA A 730 14.95 -16.57 14.80
CA ALA A 730 15.60 -17.86 14.56
C ALA A 730 14.85 -18.76 13.56
N SER A 731 13.62 -18.46 13.15
CA SER A 731 12.91 -19.22 12.09
C SER A 731 13.22 -18.76 10.67
N GLY A 732 14.22 -17.89 10.45
CA GLY A 732 14.58 -17.36 9.15
C GLY A 732 13.57 -16.35 8.60
N LEU A 733 12.70 -15.79 9.45
CA LEU A 733 11.71 -14.79 9.09
C LEU A 733 12.38 -13.46 8.71
N LEU A 734 11.79 -12.77 7.77
CA LEU A 734 12.19 -11.42 7.43
C LEU A 734 11.71 -10.44 8.51
N ILE A 735 12.62 -9.67 9.05
CA ILE A 735 12.31 -8.64 10.03
C ILE A 735 12.02 -7.33 9.31
N SER A 736 10.79 -6.86 9.45
CA SER A 736 10.36 -5.57 8.90
C SER A 736 10.96 -4.40 9.69
N PRO A 737 11.36 -3.30 9.05
CA PRO A 737 11.82 -2.10 9.74
C PRO A 737 10.75 -1.45 10.61
N PHE A 738 9.48 -1.83 10.45
CA PHE A 738 8.34 -1.34 11.25
C PHE A 738 7.95 -2.29 12.39
N ASN A 739 8.74 -3.33 12.66
CA ASN A 739 8.40 -4.25 13.74
C ASN A 739 8.47 -3.53 15.10
N PRO A 740 7.34 -3.43 15.84
CA PRO A 740 7.28 -2.65 17.07
C PRO A 740 8.01 -3.28 18.27
N GLN A 741 8.50 -4.51 18.13
CA GLN A 741 9.22 -5.24 19.20
C GLN A 741 10.66 -4.76 19.38
N TYR A 742 11.23 -4.11 18.39
CA TYR A 742 12.64 -3.70 18.36
C TYR A 742 12.79 -2.18 18.32
N GLY A 743 13.95 -1.71 18.71
CA GLY A 743 14.27 -0.28 18.77
C GLY A 743 15.75 0.02 18.55
N ALA A 744 16.13 1.28 18.71
CA ALA A 744 17.50 1.78 18.44
C ALA A 744 18.61 1.03 19.22
N GLY A 745 18.31 0.56 20.43
CA GLY A 745 19.27 -0.16 21.26
C GLY A 745 19.51 -1.62 20.84
N ASP A 746 18.73 -2.11 19.87
CA ASP A 746 18.78 -3.49 19.42
C ASP A 746 19.56 -3.66 18.09
N VAL A 747 20.07 -2.56 17.51
CA VAL A 747 20.76 -2.56 16.20
C VAL A 747 22.19 -3.07 16.31
N ASP A 748 22.56 -4.03 15.44
CA ASP A 748 23.91 -4.56 15.25
C ASP A 748 24.20 -4.74 13.76
N LEU A 749 24.76 -3.69 13.16
CA LEU A 749 25.11 -3.68 11.72
C LEU A 749 26.32 -4.58 11.42
N GLU A 750 27.23 -4.74 12.39
CA GLU A 750 28.46 -5.51 12.21
C GLU A 750 28.15 -7.02 12.06
N SER A 751 27.26 -7.55 12.88
CA SER A 751 26.83 -8.94 12.77
C SER A 751 26.16 -9.22 11.43
N GLN A 752 25.27 -8.35 10.95
CA GLN A 752 24.67 -8.47 9.64
C GLN A 752 25.72 -8.42 8.53
N ASN A 753 26.60 -7.43 8.56
CA ASN A 753 27.66 -7.28 7.56
C ASN A 753 28.58 -8.52 7.49
N TYR A 754 28.95 -9.06 8.65
CA TYR A 754 29.80 -10.26 8.71
C TYR A 754 29.13 -11.48 8.08
N PHE A 755 27.83 -11.71 8.34
CA PHE A 755 27.06 -12.76 7.70
C PHE A 755 27.12 -12.64 6.17
N TYR A 756 26.80 -11.46 5.64
CA TYR A 756 26.82 -11.25 4.20
C TYR A 756 28.22 -11.39 3.57
N GLN A 757 29.27 -10.92 4.24
CA GLN A 757 30.64 -11.10 3.78
C GLN A 757 31.02 -12.58 3.66
N VAL A 758 30.69 -13.39 4.66
CA VAL A 758 31.03 -14.80 4.66
C VAL A 758 30.26 -15.55 3.57
N TYR A 759 28.91 -15.40 3.54
CA TYR A 759 28.10 -16.15 2.59
C TYR A 759 28.33 -15.76 1.13
N THR A 760 28.46 -14.47 0.83
CA THR A 760 28.74 -14.02 -0.55
C THR A 760 30.08 -14.56 -1.03
N ALA A 761 31.12 -14.50 -0.21
CA ALA A 761 32.44 -15.02 -0.54
C ALA A 761 32.43 -16.54 -0.80
N VAL A 762 31.69 -17.28 0.02
CA VAL A 762 31.65 -18.76 -0.11
C VAL A 762 30.78 -19.20 -1.29
N LEU A 763 29.59 -18.60 -1.47
CA LEU A 763 28.66 -18.93 -2.57
C LEU A 763 29.26 -18.58 -3.94
N ALA A 764 29.89 -17.42 -4.07
CA ALA A 764 30.47 -16.95 -5.33
C ALA A 764 31.57 -17.86 -5.91
N GLN A 765 32.23 -18.67 -5.07
CA GLN A 765 33.25 -19.61 -5.49
C GLN A 765 32.71 -20.93 -6.05
N ARG A 766 31.38 -21.14 -5.99
CA ARG A 766 30.75 -22.42 -6.35
C ARG A 766 30.07 -22.37 -7.70
N GLY A 767 30.61 -23.09 -8.66
CA GLY A 767 30.15 -23.12 -10.06
C GLY A 767 28.73 -23.68 -10.25
N TRP A 768 28.11 -24.27 -9.22
CA TRP A 768 26.74 -24.75 -9.25
C TRP A 768 25.71 -23.73 -8.69
N VAL A 769 26.17 -22.57 -8.19
CA VAL A 769 25.33 -21.45 -7.78
C VAL A 769 25.02 -20.58 -8.97
N SER A 770 23.74 -20.38 -9.27
CA SER A 770 23.27 -19.61 -10.42
C SER A 770 22.87 -18.17 -10.06
N GLY A 771 22.58 -17.89 -8.80
CA GLY A 771 22.23 -16.54 -8.33
C GLY A 771 22.33 -16.39 -6.84
N ILE A 772 22.55 -15.14 -6.39
CA ILE A 772 22.66 -14.76 -4.97
C ILE A 772 21.87 -13.48 -4.77
N SER A 773 20.96 -13.44 -3.80
CA SER A 773 20.19 -12.25 -3.45
C SER A 773 20.18 -11.98 -1.95
N SER A 774 20.07 -10.71 -1.56
CA SER A 774 19.62 -10.36 -0.21
C SER A 774 18.12 -10.46 -0.15
N ARG A 775 17.59 -10.96 0.95
CA ARG A 775 16.15 -11.03 1.21
C ARG A 775 15.71 -9.86 2.10
N GLY A 776 14.48 -9.43 1.92
CA GLY A 776 13.89 -8.38 2.73
C GLY A 776 14.43 -6.99 2.42
N PHE A 777 14.93 -6.77 1.21
CA PHE A 777 15.41 -5.45 0.78
C PHE A 777 14.28 -4.43 0.83
N PHE A 778 14.47 -3.40 1.63
CA PHE A 778 13.51 -2.32 1.80
C PHE A 778 14.16 -1.02 1.30
N PRO A 779 13.70 -0.45 0.17
CA PRO A 779 14.39 0.66 -0.50
C PRO A 779 14.16 2.01 0.17
N VAL A 780 13.83 2.00 1.45
CA VAL A 780 13.50 3.18 2.24
C VAL A 780 14.30 3.12 3.54
N LEU A 781 15.14 4.11 3.80
CA LEU A 781 16.01 4.14 4.98
C LEU A 781 15.22 4.45 6.26
N GLN A 782 15.57 3.80 7.36
CA GLN A 782 14.93 3.99 8.66
C GLN A 782 15.96 4.53 9.68
N MET A 783 15.47 5.31 10.64
CA MET A 783 16.30 5.95 11.68
C MET A 783 17.12 4.96 12.51
N THR A 784 16.58 3.78 12.72
CA THR A 784 17.21 2.70 13.46
C THR A 784 16.80 1.42 12.78
N ASP A 785 17.58 1.05 11.78
CA ASP A 785 17.20 -0.07 10.93
C ASP A 785 17.81 -1.38 11.47
N PHE A 786 17.03 -2.06 12.29
CA PHE A 786 17.29 -3.41 12.78
C PHE A 786 16.81 -4.51 11.83
N SER A 787 16.24 -4.15 10.69
CA SER A 787 15.57 -5.07 9.77
C SER A 787 16.52 -5.98 8.99
N SER A 788 15.92 -6.90 8.24
CA SER A 788 16.61 -7.76 7.28
C SER A 788 17.15 -6.99 6.06
N SER A 789 16.70 -5.76 5.81
CA SER A 789 17.18 -4.96 4.69
C SER A 789 18.67 -4.66 4.81
N VAL A 790 19.37 -4.78 3.68
CA VAL A 790 20.78 -4.36 3.58
C VAL A 790 20.92 -2.95 3.02
N TYR A 791 19.82 -2.32 2.58
CA TYR A 791 19.85 -1.01 1.95
C TYR A 791 20.39 0.06 2.89
N GLY A 792 21.39 0.83 2.41
CA GLY A 792 22.06 1.87 3.20
C GLY A 792 22.90 1.36 4.39
N LYS A 793 23.14 0.06 4.49
CA LYS A 793 23.92 -0.57 5.56
C LYS A 793 25.24 -1.15 5.03
N PRO A 794 26.26 -1.37 5.89
CA PRO A 794 27.54 -1.95 5.48
C PRO A 794 27.41 -3.28 4.72
N ALA A 795 26.42 -4.12 5.05
CA ALA A 795 26.14 -5.38 4.37
C ALA A 795 25.87 -5.23 2.87
N MET A 796 25.35 -4.08 2.41
CA MET A 796 25.13 -3.78 1.00
C MET A 796 26.44 -3.79 0.19
N ASN A 797 27.56 -3.41 0.80
CA ASN A 797 28.86 -3.38 0.16
C ASN A 797 29.31 -4.77 -0.34
N SER A 798 28.92 -5.84 0.36
CA SER A 798 29.21 -7.22 -0.06
C SER A 798 28.55 -7.55 -1.39
N PHE A 799 27.30 -7.08 -1.62
CA PHE A 799 26.61 -7.23 -2.89
C PHE A 799 27.19 -6.37 -3.99
N ILE A 800 27.51 -5.12 -3.69
CA ILE A 800 28.12 -4.19 -4.66
C ILE A 800 29.44 -4.76 -5.13
N SER A 801 30.29 -5.25 -4.21
CA SER A 801 31.57 -5.86 -4.55
C SER A 801 31.40 -7.11 -5.42
N LEU A 802 30.43 -7.97 -5.12
CA LEU A 802 30.13 -9.16 -5.91
C LEU A 802 29.60 -8.81 -7.32
N ALA A 803 28.66 -7.86 -7.39
CA ALA A 803 28.04 -7.43 -8.64
C ALA A 803 29.03 -6.77 -9.60
N THR A 804 29.91 -5.89 -9.07
CA THR A 804 30.93 -5.19 -9.89
C THR A 804 32.03 -6.09 -10.41
N GLN A 805 32.29 -7.23 -9.76
CA GLN A 805 33.26 -8.21 -10.23
C GLN A 805 32.71 -9.13 -11.33
N ASN A 806 31.40 -9.24 -11.44
CA ASN A 806 30.70 -10.06 -12.44
C ASN A 806 30.37 -9.28 -13.74
N ASN A 807 30.47 -7.96 -13.74
CA ASN A 807 30.32 -7.09 -14.90
C ASN A 807 31.69 -6.71 -15.49
#